data_2cca089601c06258a514aa77deeecd1b
#
_entry.id   2cca089601c06258a514aa77deeecd1b
#
_cell.length_a   1.000
_cell.length_b   1.000
_cell.length_c   1.000
_cell.angle_alpha   90.00
_cell.angle_beta   90.00
_cell.angle_gamma   90.00
#
_symmetry.space_group_name_H-M   'P 1'
#
loop_
_entity.id
_entity.type
_entity.pdbx_description
1 polymer ?
#
loop_
_entity_poly.entity_id
_entity_poly.type
_entity_poly.pdbx_seq_one_letter_code
_entity_poly.pdbx_strand_id
1 'polypeptide(L)'
;MKKIIYLLAWIGVALASCSDESSLPIQPEISAEPETPKDEPAPEKDYHQLPVLHVEGRYLKNEKGETVNLHGFTQTYSPFFNDNAWTNYDVQSCLSYNKRMVDGIVAAGWKFNFVRMHLDPYWSDDTSKPFVRYEGHERFSETRFRKYLDELFVPMAEYFVSKGMYVVMRPPGVCPNEAPYQGIEVGDSYQQFLLNVWDIVSQHPKVKNNTDIMFELANEPVNIKGTDGAYGSTSDACFANAKIYFQSIVDKIRNHCRNIIWVPGLGYQSQYAGYATHRIEGDNIGFAVHCYPGWYGSDAEKDSGEGIGSSTGGGYEPFQRGWDTQVGPVAAIAPIMVTEIDWAPLKYDATWGKSITGEAGGKGFGANFKYIADNAGNVSWLFFTTRSHELAAFKDVPGTEGNYTFLNDPEACPWAMYHWFKEYAEGVTVNGEPERLELMGEQATRSLQMGGVHYLKVKAVYKDGTSRMVTAEATINSSDEQVLKVEPTGKLVAVAPGNATVTVTYRTAAGNSMQQTLQVTVVSPFVLTEDVFDPSIWEEGTFDETTRTLVTGKYGFGGWKYPGGLDLSGYRRLTVELDNDNECGVSFRLFDKNDYWTKPATYDFGQTRRVVVDLQQMKDTDGNRVDPSHLYIVGFWSTGGKPIVISSMKLE
;
A
#
# COMPACT_ATOMS: atom_id res chain seq x y z
N MET A 1 -13.98 43.30 35.95
CA MET A 1 -15.08 43.63 36.92
C MET A 1 -16.26 42.75 36.61
N LYS A 2 -16.73 42.07 37.68
CA LYS A 2 -18.01 41.37 37.88
C LYS A 2 -18.32 40.21 36.89
N LYS A 3 -18.11 38.93 37.18
CA LYS A 3 -18.70 38.03 38.24
C LYS A 3 -20.22 38.01 38.24
N ILE A 4 -20.80 36.81 38.04
CA ILE A 4 -21.64 36.05 39.01
C ILE A 4 -22.32 34.96 38.17
N ILE A 5 -22.15 33.66 38.27
CA ILE A 5 -22.16 32.62 39.33
C ILE A 5 -23.57 32.32 39.89
N TYR A 6 -23.87 31.00 39.88
CA TYR A 6 -24.75 30.19 40.73
C TYR A 6 -26.20 29.96 40.25
N LEU A 7 -26.92 28.86 40.57
CA LEU A 7 -26.63 27.67 41.38
C LEU A 7 -27.69 26.60 41.10
N LEU A 8 -27.28 25.39 41.36
CA LEU A 8 -28.01 24.15 41.62
C LEU A 8 -29.12 24.22 42.68
N ALA A 9 -30.08 23.31 42.63
CA ALA A 9 -30.44 22.32 43.68
C ALA A 9 -31.89 21.87 43.51
N TRP A 10 -32.22 20.67 43.49
CA TRP A 10 -32.20 19.46 44.33
C TRP A 10 -33.43 19.31 45.24
N ILE A 11 -34.08 18.10 45.15
CA ILE A 11 -34.73 17.29 46.20
C ILE A 11 -36.13 17.76 46.62
N GLY A 12 -37.10 16.92 46.78
CA GLY A 12 -37.31 15.49 47.01
C GLY A 12 -38.63 15.21 47.69
N VAL A 13 -39.12 14.09 47.37
CA VAL A 13 -39.76 13.07 48.25
C VAL A 13 -40.82 13.46 49.25
N ALA A 14 -41.98 12.88 49.14
CA ALA A 14 -42.65 11.92 50.01
C ALA A 14 -44.01 12.26 50.60
N LEU A 15 -44.92 11.35 50.35
CA LEU A 15 -45.84 10.66 51.23
C LEU A 15 -47.11 11.34 51.80
N ALA A 16 -48.16 10.78 51.25
CA ALA A 16 -49.29 10.15 52.01
C ALA A 16 -50.29 10.99 52.70
N SER A 17 -51.54 10.86 52.37
CA SER A 17 -52.59 10.20 53.13
C SER A 17 -53.96 10.90 53.03
N CYS A 18 -54.87 10.07 52.56
CA CYS A 18 -56.28 9.87 52.90
C CYS A 18 -57.32 11.00 52.98
N SER A 19 -58.39 10.68 52.29
CA SER A 19 -59.83 10.88 52.57
C SER A 19 -60.42 12.25 52.24
N ASP A 20 -61.38 12.39 51.39
CA ASP A 20 -62.78 12.01 51.50
C ASP A 20 -63.59 12.33 50.25
N GLU A 21 -64.65 11.61 50.10
CA GLU A 21 -65.66 11.63 49.03
C GLU A 21 -66.32 13.00 48.82
N SER A 22 -66.44 13.37 47.52
CA SER A 22 -67.66 14.06 47.05
C SER A 22 -67.87 13.84 45.57
N SER A 23 -68.99 13.26 45.24
CA SER A 23 -69.51 12.96 43.92
C SER A 23 -69.70 14.19 43.04
N LEU A 24 -69.19 14.18 41.83
CA LEU A 24 -69.64 14.96 40.66
C LEU A 24 -69.66 14.18 39.38
N PRO A 25 -70.38 14.55 38.33
CA PRO A 25 -71.03 13.66 37.41
C PRO A 25 -70.16 13.13 36.30
N ILE A 26 -70.51 11.96 35.83
CA ILE A 26 -69.94 11.20 34.71
C ILE A 26 -69.97 12.03 33.41
N GLN A 27 -68.81 12.33 32.83
CA GLN A 27 -68.70 12.71 31.44
C GLN A 27 -68.52 11.44 30.57
N PRO A 28 -69.04 11.41 29.33
CA PRO A 28 -68.95 10.23 28.50
C PRO A 28 -67.50 9.96 28.05
N GLU A 29 -67.10 8.71 28.14
CA GLU A 29 -65.83 8.22 27.58
C GLU A 29 -65.72 8.58 26.09
N ILE A 30 -64.73 9.40 25.79
CA ILE A 30 -64.24 9.56 24.42
C ILE A 30 -63.50 8.25 24.10
N SER A 31 -64.08 7.40 23.24
CA SER A 31 -63.41 6.25 22.71
C SER A 31 -62.12 6.67 22.03
N ALA A 32 -60.97 6.23 22.55
CA ALA A 32 -59.70 6.33 21.86
C ALA A 32 -59.83 5.68 20.47
N GLU A 33 -59.60 6.45 19.43
CA GLU A 33 -59.39 5.87 18.09
C GLU A 33 -58.24 4.85 18.20
N PRO A 34 -58.38 3.68 17.54
CA PRO A 34 -57.28 2.72 17.51
C PRO A 34 -56.07 3.37 16.82
N GLU A 35 -54.95 3.44 17.56
CA GLU A 35 -53.66 3.80 16.96
C GLU A 35 -53.44 2.95 15.76
N THR A 36 -53.36 3.54 14.58
CA THR A 36 -52.89 2.89 13.37
C THR A 36 -51.52 2.26 13.66
N PRO A 37 -51.33 0.95 13.34
CA PRO A 37 -50.02 0.34 13.49
C PRO A 37 -49.02 1.22 12.74
N LYS A 38 -47.97 1.66 13.39
CA LYS A 38 -46.84 2.25 12.72
C LYS A 38 -46.35 1.16 11.76
N ASP A 39 -46.47 1.44 10.48
CA ASP A 39 -45.85 0.59 9.44
C ASP A 39 -44.42 0.34 9.85
N GLU A 40 -44.05 -0.90 10.18
CA GLU A 40 -42.66 -1.29 10.28
C GLU A 40 -42.03 -0.96 8.93
N PRO A 41 -40.87 -0.29 8.91
CA PRO A 41 -40.20 -0.01 7.64
C PRO A 41 -40.03 -1.34 6.90
N ALA A 42 -40.45 -1.38 5.65
CA ALA A 42 -40.31 -2.55 4.80
C ALA A 42 -38.83 -3.01 4.86
N PRO A 43 -38.56 -4.32 4.93
CA PRO A 43 -37.20 -4.82 4.99
C PRO A 43 -36.39 -4.26 3.82
N GLU A 44 -35.19 -3.75 4.11
CA GLU A 44 -34.31 -3.17 3.11
C GLU A 44 -33.98 -4.24 2.05
N LYS A 45 -34.23 -3.91 0.79
CA LYS A 45 -34.02 -4.86 -0.32
C LYS A 45 -32.54 -5.14 -0.48
N ASP A 46 -32.18 -6.40 -0.41
CA ASP A 46 -30.82 -6.84 -0.68
C ASP A 46 -30.56 -6.91 -2.19
N TYR A 47 -29.48 -6.28 -2.65
CA TYR A 47 -29.10 -6.18 -4.06
C TYR A 47 -27.83 -6.95 -4.41
N HIS A 48 -27.11 -7.53 -3.44
CA HIS A 48 -25.90 -8.28 -3.74
C HIS A 48 -26.20 -9.54 -4.54
N GLN A 49 -25.28 -9.95 -5.39
CA GLN A 49 -25.37 -11.13 -6.26
C GLN A 49 -24.16 -12.06 -6.10
N LEU A 50 -23.06 -11.55 -5.63
CA LEU A 50 -21.79 -12.27 -5.42
C LEU A 50 -21.67 -12.73 -3.95
N PRO A 51 -20.78 -13.67 -3.64
CA PRO A 51 -20.51 -14.04 -2.24
C PRO A 51 -20.17 -12.83 -1.38
N VAL A 52 -20.78 -12.72 -0.21
CA VAL A 52 -20.54 -11.60 0.70
C VAL A 52 -19.07 -11.58 1.14
N LEU A 53 -18.42 -10.42 0.98
CA LEU A 53 -17.08 -10.18 1.47
C LEU A 53 -17.10 -9.24 2.67
N HIS A 54 -16.20 -9.48 3.60
CA HIS A 54 -15.95 -8.64 4.77
C HIS A 54 -14.48 -8.63 5.14
N VAL A 55 -14.06 -7.63 5.91
CA VAL A 55 -12.71 -7.56 6.44
C VAL A 55 -12.67 -8.20 7.83
N GLU A 56 -11.79 -9.19 8.00
CA GLU A 56 -11.50 -9.81 9.29
C GLU A 56 -9.99 -9.76 9.55
N GLY A 57 -9.58 -8.95 10.51
CA GLY A 57 -8.19 -8.67 10.77
C GLY A 57 -7.50 -8.11 9.55
N ARG A 58 -6.42 -8.75 9.13
CA ARG A 58 -5.66 -8.32 7.94
C ARG A 58 -6.18 -8.90 6.60
N TYR A 59 -7.27 -9.63 6.61
CA TYR A 59 -7.73 -10.38 5.44
C TYR A 59 -9.09 -9.91 4.95
N LEU A 60 -9.28 -9.98 3.63
CA LEU A 60 -10.59 -10.00 3.02
C LEU A 60 -11.10 -11.45 3.06
N LYS A 61 -12.29 -11.67 3.58
CA LYS A 61 -12.87 -13.00 3.77
C LYS A 61 -14.25 -13.11 3.16
N ASN A 62 -14.60 -14.34 2.74
CA ASN A 62 -15.94 -14.68 2.35
C ASN A 62 -16.76 -15.22 3.55
N GLU A 63 -18.03 -15.54 3.32
CA GLU A 63 -18.95 -16.08 4.34
C GLU A 63 -18.50 -17.40 4.96
N LYS A 64 -17.62 -18.15 4.29
CA LYS A 64 -17.05 -19.41 4.79
C LYS A 64 -15.80 -19.18 5.64
N GLY A 65 -15.35 -17.93 5.81
CA GLY A 65 -14.12 -17.59 6.50
C GLY A 65 -12.86 -17.84 5.67
N GLU A 66 -12.99 -18.12 4.38
CA GLU A 66 -11.86 -18.29 3.47
C GLU A 66 -11.28 -16.93 3.06
N THR A 67 -9.96 -16.83 3.03
CA THR A 67 -9.29 -15.63 2.53
C THR A 67 -9.48 -15.49 1.02
N VAL A 68 -9.86 -14.29 0.59
CA VAL A 68 -10.09 -13.94 -0.81
C VAL A 68 -9.12 -12.83 -1.22
N ASN A 69 -8.31 -13.09 -2.26
CA ASN A 69 -7.55 -12.07 -2.94
C ASN A 69 -8.16 -11.84 -4.32
N LEU A 70 -8.52 -10.60 -4.60
CA LEU A 70 -9.20 -10.24 -5.85
C LEU A 70 -8.17 -9.89 -6.92
N HIS A 71 -8.46 -10.28 -8.17
CA HIS A 71 -7.64 -9.95 -9.33
C HIS A 71 -8.54 -9.40 -10.43
N GLY A 72 -8.24 -8.20 -10.88
CA GLY A 72 -9.16 -7.47 -11.75
C GLY A 72 -8.47 -6.56 -12.75
N PHE A 73 -9.24 -5.61 -13.22
CA PHE A 73 -8.74 -4.58 -14.12
C PHE A 73 -9.37 -3.21 -13.80
N THR A 74 -8.80 -2.14 -14.33
CA THR A 74 -9.39 -0.81 -14.22
C THR A 74 -10.12 -0.43 -15.50
N GLN A 75 -11.29 0.13 -15.35
CA GLN A 75 -12.07 0.74 -16.43
C GLN A 75 -11.69 2.23 -16.57
N THR A 76 -10.41 2.49 -16.76
CA THR A 76 -9.90 3.85 -16.90
C THR A 76 -9.55 4.13 -18.34
N TYR A 77 -9.64 5.39 -18.76
CA TYR A 77 -9.14 5.87 -20.06
C TYR A 77 -9.76 5.20 -21.28
N SER A 78 -10.93 4.60 -21.16
CA SER A 78 -11.74 4.29 -22.33
C SER A 78 -12.03 5.60 -23.08
N PRO A 79 -11.85 5.67 -24.41
CA PRO A 79 -12.11 6.88 -25.17
C PRO A 79 -13.54 7.39 -25.03
N PHE A 80 -14.43 6.55 -24.52
CA PHE A 80 -15.81 6.86 -24.28
C PHE A 80 -16.17 7.12 -22.82
N PHE A 81 -15.23 6.95 -21.90
CA PHE A 81 -15.49 7.11 -20.49
C PHE A 81 -14.88 8.38 -19.92
N ASN A 82 -13.62 8.67 -20.25
CA ASN A 82 -12.86 9.78 -19.65
C ASN A 82 -12.61 10.98 -20.59
N ASP A 83 -12.86 10.88 -21.90
CA ASP A 83 -12.37 11.85 -22.85
C ASP A 83 -13.42 12.79 -23.42
N ASN A 84 -14.50 13.04 -22.69
CA ASN A 84 -15.61 13.85 -23.18
C ASN A 84 -16.22 13.33 -24.49
N ALA A 85 -15.99 12.08 -24.84
CA ALA A 85 -16.54 11.50 -26.07
C ALA A 85 -18.07 11.38 -26.05
N TRP A 86 -18.68 11.45 -24.86
CA TRP A 86 -20.13 11.42 -24.64
C TRP A 86 -20.72 12.82 -24.48
N THR A 87 -20.34 13.74 -25.33
CA THR A 87 -20.68 15.18 -25.24
C THR A 87 -22.17 15.48 -25.06
N ASN A 88 -23.05 14.58 -25.48
CA ASN A 88 -24.49 14.72 -25.40
C ASN A 88 -25.13 13.85 -24.29
N TYR A 89 -24.37 13.38 -23.31
CA TYR A 89 -24.86 12.46 -22.29
C TYR A 89 -25.47 11.17 -22.90
N ASP A 90 -24.75 10.56 -23.85
CA ASP A 90 -25.19 9.35 -24.56
C ASP A 90 -24.94 8.09 -23.72
N VAL A 91 -25.82 7.90 -22.73
CA VAL A 91 -25.79 6.76 -21.81
C VAL A 91 -25.83 5.42 -22.55
N GLN A 92 -26.67 5.31 -23.59
CA GLN A 92 -26.87 4.04 -24.29
C GLN A 92 -25.62 3.57 -25.03
N SER A 93 -24.96 4.47 -25.74
CA SER A 93 -23.72 4.14 -26.43
C SER A 93 -22.59 3.82 -25.44
N CYS A 94 -22.49 4.57 -24.33
CA CYS A 94 -21.50 4.31 -23.28
C CYS A 94 -21.70 2.93 -22.64
N LEU A 95 -22.92 2.62 -22.22
CA LEU A 95 -23.24 1.31 -21.66
C LEU A 95 -22.99 0.18 -22.67
N SER A 96 -23.40 0.34 -23.92
CA SER A 96 -23.21 -0.65 -24.97
C SER A 96 -21.73 -0.94 -25.23
N TYR A 97 -20.91 0.11 -25.28
CA TYR A 97 -19.47 -0.02 -25.45
C TYR A 97 -18.84 -0.80 -24.29
N ASN A 98 -19.10 -0.38 -23.06
CA ASN A 98 -18.49 -1.01 -21.88
C ASN A 98 -18.99 -2.47 -21.68
N LYS A 99 -20.24 -2.76 -22.02
CA LYS A 99 -20.76 -4.13 -22.03
C LYS A 99 -20.04 -5.01 -23.06
N ARG A 100 -19.83 -4.53 -24.28
CA ARG A 100 -19.06 -5.27 -25.30
C ARG A 100 -17.60 -5.47 -24.88
N MET A 101 -17.00 -4.46 -24.22
CA MET A 101 -15.65 -4.56 -23.67
C MET A 101 -15.54 -5.72 -22.66
N VAL A 102 -16.38 -5.73 -21.65
CA VAL A 102 -16.33 -6.81 -20.64
C VAL A 102 -16.70 -8.16 -21.20
N ASP A 103 -17.64 -8.22 -22.15
CA ASP A 103 -17.97 -9.47 -22.86
C ASP A 103 -16.78 -10.00 -23.65
N GLY A 104 -16.01 -9.13 -24.29
CA GLY A 104 -14.78 -9.48 -24.99
C GLY A 104 -13.69 -10.01 -24.05
N ILE A 105 -13.53 -9.36 -22.89
CA ILE A 105 -12.59 -9.80 -21.84
C ILE A 105 -12.95 -11.20 -21.34
N VAL A 106 -14.22 -11.44 -21.03
CA VAL A 106 -14.71 -12.74 -20.55
C VAL A 106 -14.60 -13.81 -21.64
N ALA A 107 -14.97 -13.47 -22.89
CA ALA A 107 -14.88 -14.39 -24.02
C ALA A 107 -13.44 -14.79 -24.35
N ALA A 108 -12.47 -13.91 -24.11
CA ALA A 108 -11.03 -14.21 -24.26
C ALA A 108 -10.50 -15.17 -23.17
N GLY A 109 -11.31 -15.45 -22.15
CA GLY A 109 -10.95 -16.39 -21.09
C GLY A 109 -10.40 -15.76 -19.81
N TRP A 110 -10.32 -14.43 -19.74
CA TRP A 110 -9.91 -13.73 -18.51
C TRP A 110 -10.85 -14.02 -17.35
N LYS A 111 -10.28 -14.32 -16.17
CA LYS A 111 -11.02 -14.68 -14.95
C LYS A 111 -10.97 -13.57 -13.91
N PHE A 112 -11.09 -12.33 -14.35
CA PHE A 112 -11.15 -11.20 -13.42
C PHE A 112 -12.38 -11.32 -12.52
N ASN A 113 -12.22 -11.03 -11.24
CA ASN A 113 -13.26 -11.04 -10.24
C ASN A 113 -13.52 -9.67 -9.59
N PHE A 114 -12.85 -8.61 -10.05
CA PHE A 114 -13.23 -7.24 -9.73
C PHE A 114 -12.86 -6.26 -10.84
N VAL A 115 -13.49 -5.10 -10.80
CA VAL A 115 -13.20 -3.95 -11.65
C VAL A 115 -13.12 -2.69 -10.81
N ARG A 116 -12.10 -1.87 -11.05
CA ARG A 116 -12.05 -0.51 -10.51
C ARG A 116 -12.75 0.43 -11.48
N MET A 117 -13.89 0.97 -11.07
CA MET A 117 -14.69 1.89 -11.88
C MET A 117 -14.48 3.33 -11.41
N HIS A 118 -14.09 4.18 -12.33
CA HIS A 118 -13.96 5.60 -12.07
C HIS A 118 -15.32 6.30 -12.19
N LEU A 119 -15.61 7.18 -11.24
CA LEU A 119 -16.68 8.15 -11.39
C LEU A 119 -16.18 9.24 -12.33
N ASP A 120 -16.76 9.32 -13.52
CA ASP A 120 -16.30 10.26 -14.55
C ASP A 120 -16.72 11.71 -14.22
N PRO A 121 -15.78 12.65 -14.06
CA PRO A 121 -16.09 14.05 -13.78
C PRO A 121 -16.96 14.68 -14.86
N TYR A 122 -16.76 14.30 -16.13
CA TYR A 122 -17.53 14.85 -17.23
C TYR A 122 -19.05 14.69 -17.05
N TRP A 123 -19.48 13.52 -16.54
CA TRP A 123 -20.90 13.24 -16.33
C TRP A 123 -21.48 13.96 -15.12
N SER A 124 -20.65 14.26 -14.12
CA SER A 124 -21.05 14.91 -12.87
C SER A 124 -20.80 16.42 -12.84
N ASP A 125 -20.00 16.95 -13.77
CA ASP A 125 -19.61 18.35 -13.78
C ASP A 125 -20.68 19.29 -14.35
N ASP A 126 -20.77 20.46 -13.76
CA ASP A 126 -21.50 21.61 -14.33
C ASP A 126 -20.63 22.31 -15.35
N THR A 127 -20.89 22.05 -16.62
CA THR A 127 -20.13 22.60 -17.75
C THR A 127 -20.31 24.10 -17.94
N SER A 128 -21.25 24.74 -17.24
CA SER A 128 -21.40 26.20 -17.24
C SER A 128 -20.34 26.93 -16.43
N LYS A 129 -19.68 26.20 -15.50
CA LYS A 129 -18.56 26.70 -14.71
C LYS A 129 -17.24 26.57 -15.47
N PRO A 130 -16.29 27.48 -15.26
CA PRO A 130 -14.99 27.40 -15.90
C PRO A 130 -14.28 26.09 -15.50
N PHE A 131 -13.59 25.48 -16.47
CA PHE A 131 -12.71 24.36 -16.20
C PHE A 131 -11.43 24.90 -15.57
N VAL A 132 -11.15 24.50 -14.35
CA VAL A 132 -9.88 24.73 -13.68
C VAL A 132 -9.15 23.39 -13.65
N ARG A 133 -7.98 23.35 -14.25
CA ARG A 133 -7.18 22.14 -14.36
C ARG A 133 -6.89 21.60 -12.96
N TYR A 134 -7.13 20.31 -12.75
CA TYR A 134 -6.95 19.60 -11.47
C TYR A 134 -7.90 19.97 -10.31
N GLU A 135 -8.96 20.71 -10.59
CA GLU A 135 -9.96 21.11 -9.59
C GLU A 135 -11.35 20.56 -9.93
N GLY A 136 -11.44 19.29 -10.31
CA GLY A 136 -12.71 18.67 -10.72
C GLY A 136 -13.87 18.86 -9.72
N HIS A 137 -13.55 19.12 -8.44
CA HIS A 137 -14.55 19.33 -7.40
C HIS A 137 -15.31 20.68 -7.49
N GLU A 138 -14.73 21.74 -8.08
CA GLU A 138 -15.40 23.04 -8.21
C GLU A 138 -16.54 23.04 -9.23
N ARG A 139 -16.47 22.14 -10.19
CA ARG A 139 -17.53 21.96 -11.20
C ARG A 139 -18.56 20.92 -10.79
N PHE A 140 -18.36 20.22 -9.70
CA PHE A 140 -19.26 19.17 -9.24
C PHE A 140 -20.69 19.67 -9.11
N SER A 141 -21.62 18.91 -9.68
CA SER A 141 -23.06 19.12 -9.59
C SER A 141 -23.73 17.91 -8.99
N GLU A 142 -24.27 18.04 -7.79
CA GLU A 142 -24.97 16.95 -7.11
C GLU A 142 -26.11 16.38 -7.97
N THR A 143 -26.88 17.25 -8.61
CA THR A 143 -28.00 16.83 -9.48
C THR A 143 -27.52 15.99 -10.66
N ARG A 144 -26.42 16.39 -11.31
CA ARG A 144 -25.83 15.62 -12.41
C ARG A 144 -25.23 14.32 -11.91
N PHE A 145 -24.58 14.36 -10.74
CA PHE A 145 -23.97 13.17 -10.13
C PHE A 145 -25.01 12.11 -9.75
N ARG A 146 -26.12 12.51 -9.13
CA ARG A 146 -27.24 11.60 -8.83
C ARG A 146 -27.80 10.98 -10.11
N LYS A 147 -28.01 11.79 -11.15
CA LYS A 147 -28.47 11.31 -12.46
C LYS A 147 -27.46 10.32 -13.07
N TYR A 148 -26.17 10.64 -13.01
CA TYR A 148 -25.11 9.76 -13.49
C TYR A 148 -25.08 8.41 -12.74
N LEU A 149 -25.24 8.42 -11.42
CA LEU A 149 -25.32 7.20 -10.62
C LEU A 149 -26.51 6.32 -11.06
N ASP A 150 -27.69 6.93 -11.19
CA ASP A 150 -28.91 6.20 -11.54
C ASP A 150 -28.90 5.64 -12.97
N GLU A 151 -28.45 6.44 -13.93
CA GLU A 151 -28.62 6.13 -15.35
C GLU A 151 -27.42 5.42 -15.98
N LEU A 152 -26.21 5.61 -15.44
CA LEU A 152 -24.98 5.07 -16.04
C LEU A 152 -24.17 4.20 -15.08
N PHE A 153 -23.74 4.73 -13.93
CA PHE A 153 -22.79 4.02 -13.07
C PHE A 153 -23.39 2.72 -12.50
N VAL A 154 -24.53 2.80 -11.85
CA VAL A 154 -25.19 1.64 -11.24
C VAL A 154 -25.58 0.59 -12.28
N PRO A 155 -26.21 0.94 -13.43
CA PRO A 155 -26.49 -0.05 -14.48
C PRO A 155 -25.23 -0.73 -15.03
N MET A 156 -24.09 -0.01 -15.09
CA MET A 156 -22.83 -0.59 -15.51
C MET A 156 -22.22 -1.49 -14.42
N ALA A 157 -22.26 -1.05 -13.16
CA ALA A 157 -21.83 -1.86 -12.03
C ALA A 157 -22.62 -3.17 -11.93
N GLU A 158 -23.96 -3.11 -12.07
CA GLU A 158 -24.81 -4.30 -12.11
C GLU A 158 -24.42 -5.26 -13.26
N TYR A 159 -23.98 -4.70 -14.38
CA TYR A 159 -23.53 -5.53 -15.50
C TYR A 159 -22.19 -6.23 -15.20
N PHE A 160 -21.21 -5.55 -14.61
CA PHE A 160 -19.96 -6.18 -14.16
C PHE A 160 -20.22 -7.25 -13.09
N VAL A 161 -21.09 -6.97 -12.13
CA VAL A 161 -21.50 -7.93 -11.11
C VAL A 161 -22.13 -9.18 -11.75
N SER A 162 -22.98 -9.02 -12.78
CA SER A 162 -23.55 -10.15 -13.53
C SER A 162 -22.52 -11.01 -14.26
N LYS A 163 -21.28 -10.52 -14.42
CA LYS A 163 -20.13 -11.26 -14.96
C LYS A 163 -19.21 -11.83 -13.87
N GLY A 164 -19.61 -11.75 -12.60
CA GLY A 164 -18.85 -12.26 -11.47
C GLY A 164 -17.79 -11.31 -10.94
N MET A 165 -17.90 -10.00 -11.19
CA MET A 165 -16.91 -9.01 -10.81
C MET A 165 -17.43 -8.06 -9.74
N TYR A 166 -16.77 -7.99 -8.59
CA TYR A 166 -16.98 -6.94 -7.61
C TYR A 166 -16.58 -5.58 -8.20
N VAL A 167 -17.18 -4.51 -7.72
CA VAL A 167 -16.92 -3.16 -8.20
C VAL A 167 -16.24 -2.35 -7.11
N VAL A 168 -15.07 -1.77 -7.40
CA VAL A 168 -14.42 -0.76 -6.58
C VAL A 168 -14.70 0.60 -7.20
N MET A 169 -15.45 1.41 -6.48
CA MET A 169 -15.85 2.75 -6.90
C MET A 169 -14.85 3.78 -6.38
N ARG A 170 -14.34 4.64 -7.24
CA ARG A 170 -13.45 5.74 -6.91
C ARG A 170 -14.10 7.09 -7.28
N PRO A 171 -13.94 8.16 -6.46
CA PRO A 171 -14.56 9.44 -6.73
C PRO A 171 -14.02 10.11 -7.99
N PRO A 172 -14.76 11.10 -8.56
CA PRO A 172 -14.30 11.85 -9.72
C PRO A 172 -13.00 12.60 -9.46
N GLY A 173 -12.13 12.68 -10.49
CA GLY A 173 -10.92 13.47 -10.47
C GLY A 173 -9.78 12.88 -9.64
N VAL A 174 -8.77 13.68 -9.41
CA VAL A 174 -7.60 13.41 -8.57
C VAL A 174 -7.53 14.45 -7.46
N CYS A 175 -6.81 14.11 -6.38
CA CYS A 175 -6.61 15.06 -5.29
C CYS A 175 -5.83 16.29 -5.80
N PRO A 176 -6.20 17.51 -5.37
CA PRO A 176 -5.47 18.72 -5.73
C PRO A 176 -4.02 18.68 -5.25
N ASN A 177 -3.06 18.89 -6.14
CA ASN A 177 -1.63 18.80 -5.83
C ASN A 177 -0.77 19.81 -6.62
N GLU A 178 -1.37 20.62 -7.49
CA GLU A 178 -0.65 21.64 -8.28
C GLU A 178 -1.04 23.05 -7.84
N ALA A 179 -0.22 24.01 -8.19
CA ALA A 179 -0.47 25.41 -7.84
C ALA A 179 -1.90 25.86 -8.29
N PRO A 180 -2.63 26.58 -7.43
CA PRO A 180 -2.20 27.18 -6.18
C PRO A 180 -2.12 26.23 -4.97
N TYR A 181 -2.52 24.97 -5.11
CA TYR A 181 -2.53 23.99 -4.05
C TYR A 181 -1.11 23.42 -3.82
N GLN A 182 -0.77 23.18 -2.54
CA GLN A 182 0.44 22.46 -2.14
C GLN A 182 0.12 21.02 -1.70
N GLY A 183 -1.17 20.72 -1.56
CA GLY A 183 -1.73 19.49 -1.10
C GLY A 183 -3.10 19.74 -0.48
N ILE A 184 -3.64 18.74 0.21
CA ILE A 184 -4.93 18.82 0.90
C ILE A 184 -4.77 19.31 2.33
N GLU A 185 -5.85 19.87 2.90
CA GLU A 185 -5.92 20.32 4.31
C GLU A 185 -7.21 19.83 4.96
N VAL A 186 -7.16 19.54 6.26
CA VAL A 186 -8.37 19.22 7.03
C VAL A 186 -9.34 20.40 6.97
N GLY A 187 -10.56 20.14 6.50
CA GLY A 187 -11.61 21.14 6.34
C GLY A 187 -11.59 21.91 5.02
N ASP A 188 -10.72 21.56 4.09
CA ASP A 188 -10.65 22.19 2.78
C ASP A 188 -11.87 21.88 1.87
N SER A 189 -11.95 22.57 0.73
CA SER A 189 -13.05 22.41 -0.22
C SER A 189 -13.07 21.00 -0.83
N TYR A 190 -11.90 20.37 -1.00
CA TYR A 190 -11.83 19.03 -1.53
C TYR A 190 -12.35 17.98 -0.56
N GLN A 191 -12.06 18.12 0.75
CA GLN A 191 -12.67 17.26 1.78
C GLN A 191 -14.20 17.40 1.79
N GLN A 192 -14.72 18.63 1.69
CA GLN A 192 -16.16 18.86 1.63
C GLN A 192 -16.78 18.21 0.38
N PHE A 193 -16.10 18.29 -0.76
CA PHE A 193 -16.51 17.58 -1.97
C PHE A 193 -16.57 16.07 -1.76
N LEU A 194 -15.53 15.46 -1.18
CA LEU A 194 -15.51 14.03 -0.90
C LEU A 194 -16.62 13.63 0.09
N LEU A 195 -16.81 14.41 1.15
CA LEU A 195 -17.90 14.17 2.11
C LEU A 195 -19.26 14.20 1.42
N ASN A 196 -19.50 15.13 0.48
CA ASN A 196 -20.74 15.19 -0.26
C ASN A 196 -20.91 14.01 -1.24
N VAL A 197 -19.86 13.67 -1.99
CA VAL A 197 -19.88 12.51 -2.90
C VAL A 197 -20.22 11.24 -2.13
N TRP A 198 -19.54 10.97 -1.04
CA TRP A 198 -19.73 9.74 -0.28
C TRP A 198 -21.04 9.72 0.52
N ASP A 199 -21.55 10.88 0.92
CA ASP A 199 -22.90 10.98 1.52
C ASP A 199 -23.97 10.54 0.50
N ILE A 200 -23.85 11.00 -0.75
CA ILE A 200 -24.78 10.64 -1.83
C ILE A 200 -24.67 9.14 -2.14
N VAL A 201 -23.46 8.64 -2.34
CA VAL A 201 -23.21 7.25 -2.74
C VAL A 201 -23.66 6.28 -1.66
N SER A 202 -23.29 6.53 -0.40
CA SER A 202 -23.58 5.61 0.72
C SER A 202 -25.07 5.51 1.06
N GLN A 203 -25.89 6.44 0.58
CA GLN A 203 -27.34 6.41 0.73
C GLN A 203 -28.08 5.85 -0.48
N HIS A 204 -27.38 5.65 -1.61
CA HIS A 204 -28.03 5.18 -2.83
C HIS A 204 -28.64 3.78 -2.64
N PRO A 205 -29.93 3.54 -2.95
CA PRO A 205 -30.64 2.31 -2.57
C PRO A 205 -30.00 1.01 -3.09
N LYS A 206 -29.37 1.04 -4.27
CA LYS A 206 -28.72 -0.13 -4.88
C LYS A 206 -27.25 -0.29 -4.50
N VAL A 207 -26.67 0.68 -3.79
CA VAL A 207 -25.27 0.71 -3.37
C VAL A 207 -25.12 0.46 -1.88
N LYS A 208 -26.01 1.08 -1.09
CA LYS A 208 -26.03 0.98 0.35
C LYS A 208 -26.12 -0.50 0.79
N ASN A 209 -25.15 -0.93 1.59
CA ASN A 209 -25.02 -2.30 2.08
C ASN A 209 -24.93 -3.39 0.99
N ASN A 210 -24.77 -3.02 -0.28
CA ASN A 210 -24.50 -3.95 -1.35
C ASN A 210 -23.02 -4.33 -1.34
N THR A 211 -22.71 -5.54 -0.88
CA THR A 211 -21.34 -6.03 -0.70
C THR A 211 -20.58 -6.25 -2.00
N ASP A 212 -21.29 -6.23 -3.16
CA ASP A 212 -20.66 -6.28 -4.48
C ASP A 212 -19.93 -4.98 -4.83
N ILE A 213 -20.23 -3.88 -4.11
CA ILE A 213 -19.68 -2.54 -4.36
C ILE A 213 -18.86 -2.06 -3.17
N MET A 214 -17.62 -1.72 -3.41
CA MET A 214 -16.64 -1.21 -2.45
C MET A 214 -16.28 0.23 -2.79
N PHE A 215 -15.75 0.98 -1.81
CA PHE A 215 -15.45 2.41 -1.96
C PHE A 215 -13.96 2.67 -1.80
N GLU A 216 -13.34 3.33 -2.77
CA GLU A 216 -12.00 3.89 -2.67
C GLU A 216 -12.13 5.40 -2.42
N LEU A 217 -11.70 5.89 -1.26
CA LEU A 217 -12.11 7.20 -0.74
C LEU A 217 -11.63 8.39 -1.55
N ALA A 218 -10.44 8.32 -2.11
CA ALA A 218 -9.85 9.37 -2.94
C ALA A 218 -8.79 8.77 -3.87
N ASN A 219 -8.42 9.48 -4.92
CA ASN A 219 -7.35 9.09 -5.82
C ASN A 219 -6.13 9.99 -5.62
N GLU A 220 -5.00 9.37 -5.32
CA GLU A 220 -3.67 9.98 -5.29
C GLU A 220 -3.51 11.24 -4.44
N PRO A 221 -3.84 11.21 -3.14
CA PRO A 221 -3.40 12.27 -2.25
C PRO A 221 -1.87 12.37 -2.28
N VAL A 222 -1.33 13.56 -2.63
CA VAL A 222 0.12 13.76 -2.71
C VAL A 222 0.67 14.22 -1.37
N ASN A 223 0.31 15.43 -0.97
CA ASN A 223 0.71 16.02 0.29
C ASN A 223 -0.51 16.41 1.11
N ILE A 224 -0.36 16.37 2.41
CA ILE A 224 -1.32 16.96 3.35
C ILE A 224 -0.59 17.95 4.26
N LYS A 225 -1.28 19.01 4.65
CA LYS A 225 -0.78 19.91 5.68
C LYS A 225 -0.77 19.20 7.02
N GLY A 226 0.39 19.04 7.60
CA GLY A 226 0.57 18.42 8.91
C GLY A 226 0.08 19.28 10.07
N THR A 227 0.01 18.71 11.25
CA THR A 227 -0.34 19.45 12.50
C THR A 227 0.70 20.51 12.86
N ASP A 228 1.90 20.42 12.31
CA ASP A 228 2.98 21.41 12.39
C ASP A 228 2.85 22.55 11.35
N GLY A 229 1.86 22.47 10.47
CA GLY A 229 1.62 23.44 9.41
C GLY A 229 2.41 23.22 8.13
N ALA A 230 3.33 22.26 8.10
CA ALA A 230 4.10 21.93 6.90
C ALA A 230 3.33 20.96 6.01
N TYR A 231 3.49 21.09 4.68
CA TYR A 231 2.96 20.12 3.72
C TYR A 231 3.96 18.98 3.53
N GLY A 232 3.46 17.75 3.48
CA GLY A 232 4.26 16.57 3.23
C GLY A 232 3.43 15.29 3.15
N SER A 233 4.14 14.16 3.06
CA SER A 233 3.51 12.84 2.89
C SER A 233 4.09 11.75 3.80
N THR A 234 5.13 12.06 4.59
CA THR A 234 5.86 11.03 5.35
C THR A 234 5.92 11.28 6.84
N SER A 235 5.75 12.55 7.29
CA SER A 235 5.90 12.89 8.70
C SER A 235 4.73 12.41 9.56
N ASP A 236 4.98 12.19 10.84
CA ASP A 236 3.96 11.89 11.84
C ASP A 236 2.86 12.97 11.89
N ALA A 237 3.25 14.24 11.79
CA ALA A 237 2.33 15.37 11.71
C ALA A 237 1.38 15.29 10.49
N CYS A 238 1.88 14.85 9.34
CA CYS A 238 1.06 14.63 8.16
C CYS A 238 0.06 13.48 8.37
N PHE A 239 0.49 12.35 8.92
CA PHE A 239 -0.41 11.22 9.17
C PHE A 239 -1.43 11.48 10.28
N ALA A 240 -1.11 12.32 11.27
CA ALA A 240 -2.08 12.79 12.25
C ALA A 240 -3.27 13.51 11.57
N ASN A 241 -2.99 14.41 10.63
CA ASN A 241 -4.03 15.09 9.85
C ASN A 241 -4.65 14.20 8.77
N ALA A 242 -3.91 13.27 8.15
CA ALA A 242 -4.48 12.30 7.22
C ALA A 242 -5.52 11.40 7.91
N LYS A 243 -5.25 10.98 9.16
CA LYS A 243 -6.25 10.28 9.96
C LYS A 243 -7.52 11.13 10.13
N ILE A 244 -7.41 12.37 10.56
CA ILE A 244 -8.59 13.26 10.76
C ILE A 244 -9.36 13.44 9.46
N TYR A 245 -8.63 13.64 8.36
CA TYR A 245 -9.20 13.86 7.04
C TYR A 245 -10.02 12.67 6.55
N PHE A 246 -9.41 11.49 6.48
CA PHE A 246 -10.08 10.30 5.96
C PHE A 246 -11.03 9.65 6.97
N GLN A 247 -10.78 9.76 8.28
CA GLN A 247 -11.72 9.30 9.30
C GLN A 247 -13.07 9.99 9.18
N SER A 248 -13.09 11.32 8.95
CA SER A 248 -14.33 12.05 8.77
C SER A 248 -15.18 11.56 7.60
N ILE A 249 -14.52 11.09 6.52
CA ILE A 249 -15.20 10.50 5.35
C ILE A 249 -15.71 9.09 5.69
N VAL A 250 -14.90 8.28 6.37
CA VAL A 250 -15.33 6.97 6.87
C VAL A 250 -16.55 7.10 7.77
N ASP A 251 -16.51 8.01 8.74
CA ASP A 251 -17.62 8.25 9.68
C ASP A 251 -18.89 8.68 8.94
N LYS A 252 -18.74 9.53 7.93
CA LYS A 252 -19.85 9.96 7.08
C LYS A 252 -20.52 8.78 6.36
N ILE A 253 -19.73 7.89 5.77
CA ILE A 253 -20.21 6.67 5.10
C ILE A 253 -20.88 5.73 6.13
N ARG A 254 -20.27 5.55 7.30
CA ARG A 254 -20.73 4.62 8.35
C ARG A 254 -22.06 5.03 9.00
N ASN A 255 -22.48 6.28 8.84
CA ASN A 255 -23.82 6.70 9.20
C ASN A 255 -24.89 6.02 8.33
N HIS A 256 -24.54 5.50 7.15
CA HIS A 256 -25.48 4.98 6.17
C HIS A 256 -25.28 3.50 5.85
N CYS A 257 -24.05 3.02 5.70
CA CYS A 257 -23.76 1.67 5.19
C CYS A 257 -22.49 1.03 5.74
N ARG A 258 -22.31 -0.27 5.44
CA ARG A 258 -21.19 -1.10 5.88
C ARG A 258 -20.35 -1.65 4.73
N ASN A 259 -20.49 -1.10 3.53
CA ASN A 259 -19.63 -1.45 2.39
C ASN A 259 -18.15 -1.38 2.75
N ILE A 260 -17.33 -2.21 2.11
CA ILE A 260 -15.88 -2.20 2.31
C ILE A 260 -15.32 -0.86 1.80
N ILE A 261 -14.44 -0.27 2.59
CA ILE A 261 -13.77 1.01 2.30
C ILE A 261 -12.28 0.76 2.11
N TRP A 262 -11.74 1.29 1.03
CA TRP A 262 -10.31 1.31 0.74
C TRP A 262 -9.77 2.73 0.96
N VAL A 263 -8.91 2.88 1.96
CA VAL A 263 -8.32 4.17 2.36
C VAL A 263 -7.04 4.41 1.56
N PRO A 264 -6.88 5.55 0.91
CA PRO A 264 -5.65 5.87 0.19
C PRO A 264 -4.53 6.30 1.14
N GLY A 265 -3.27 6.03 0.74
CA GLY A 265 -2.09 6.63 1.36
C GLY A 265 -1.79 8.02 0.82
N LEU A 266 -0.77 8.66 1.38
CA LEU A 266 -0.20 9.90 0.85
C LEU A 266 0.86 9.59 -0.23
N GLY A 267 1.51 10.63 -0.79
CA GLY A 267 2.58 10.49 -1.77
C GLY A 267 2.16 9.70 -3.02
N TYR A 268 1.06 10.08 -3.66
CA TYR A 268 0.45 9.35 -4.78
C TYR A 268 0.03 7.92 -4.41
N GLN A 269 -0.53 7.71 -3.23
CA GLN A 269 -0.89 6.39 -2.69
C GLN A 269 0.31 5.42 -2.57
N SER A 270 1.47 5.94 -2.15
CA SER A 270 2.68 5.15 -1.91
C SER A 270 3.18 5.18 -0.45
N GLN A 271 2.68 6.08 0.38
CA GLN A 271 3.14 6.30 1.75
C GLN A 271 2.05 5.88 2.76
N TYR A 272 2.36 4.89 3.60
CA TYR A 272 1.37 4.28 4.52
C TYR A 272 1.87 4.09 5.93
N ALA A 273 3.20 4.15 6.18
CA ALA A 273 3.81 3.78 7.45
C ALA A 273 3.17 4.47 8.67
N GLY A 274 2.81 5.74 8.53
CA GLY A 274 2.20 6.51 9.62
C GLY A 274 0.79 6.07 10.02
N TYR A 275 0.05 5.34 9.17
CA TYR A 275 -1.24 4.76 9.57
C TYR A 275 -1.12 3.62 10.58
N ALA A 276 0.09 3.09 10.83
CA ALA A 276 0.31 2.14 11.91
C ALA A 276 0.08 2.76 13.30
N THR A 277 0.42 4.05 13.45
CA THR A 277 0.21 4.84 14.67
C THR A 277 -1.08 5.65 14.62
N HIS A 278 -1.40 6.25 13.47
CA HIS A 278 -2.59 7.06 13.24
C HIS A 278 -3.68 6.23 12.54
N ARG A 279 -4.17 5.19 13.23
CA ARG A 279 -5.10 4.21 12.64
C ARG A 279 -6.43 4.83 12.24
N ILE A 280 -6.91 4.42 11.07
CA ILE A 280 -8.31 4.64 10.68
C ILE A 280 -9.16 3.62 11.44
N GLU A 281 -10.21 4.09 12.08
CA GLU A 281 -11.09 3.30 12.94
C GLU A 281 -12.36 2.88 12.18
N GLY A 282 -12.86 1.69 12.46
CA GLY A 282 -14.11 1.16 11.91
C GLY A 282 -13.95 -0.25 11.34
N ASP A 283 -15.09 -0.86 11.03
CA ASP A 283 -15.16 -2.18 10.40
C ASP A 283 -15.06 -2.08 8.89
N ASN A 284 -14.70 -3.17 8.23
CA ASN A 284 -14.63 -3.28 6.76
C ASN A 284 -13.74 -2.22 6.13
N ILE A 285 -12.51 -2.05 6.66
CA ILE A 285 -11.52 -1.10 6.16
C ILE A 285 -10.30 -1.84 5.64
N GLY A 286 -9.86 -1.49 4.44
CA GLY A 286 -8.59 -1.87 3.84
C GLY A 286 -7.87 -0.64 3.27
N PHE A 287 -6.69 -0.85 2.68
CA PHE A 287 -5.91 0.24 2.08
C PHE A 287 -5.76 0.06 0.58
N ALA A 288 -6.00 1.13 -0.17
CA ALA A 288 -5.78 1.19 -1.61
C ALA A 288 -4.36 1.69 -1.90
N VAL A 289 -3.57 0.93 -2.64
CA VAL A 289 -2.14 1.19 -2.90
C VAL A 289 -1.91 1.37 -4.39
N HIS A 290 -1.05 2.33 -4.76
CA HIS A 290 -0.49 2.44 -6.10
C HIS A 290 0.95 1.94 -6.09
N CYS A 291 1.33 1.18 -7.11
CA CYS A 291 2.64 0.56 -7.21
C CYS A 291 3.14 0.58 -8.66
N TYR A 292 4.03 1.50 -8.95
CA TYR A 292 4.63 1.63 -10.28
C TYR A 292 6.09 1.16 -10.30
N PRO A 293 6.62 0.74 -11.48
CA PRO A 293 8.03 0.41 -11.63
C PRO A 293 8.94 1.53 -11.12
N GLY A 294 9.97 1.16 -10.34
CA GLY A 294 10.86 2.09 -9.66
C GLY A 294 10.38 2.55 -8.28
N TRP A 295 9.12 2.33 -7.93
CA TRP A 295 8.60 2.63 -6.58
C TRP A 295 8.99 1.52 -5.60
N TYR A 296 9.07 1.85 -4.34
CA TYR A 296 9.45 0.93 -3.25
C TYR A 296 10.82 0.25 -3.47
N GLY A 297 11.74 0.87 -4.21
CA GLY A 297 13.03 0.25 -4.55
C GLY A 297 12.95 -0.83 -5.63
N SER A 298 11.83 -0.96 -6.34
CA SER A 298 11.66 -1.93 -7.43
C SER A 298 12.44 -1.55 -8.67
N ASP A 299 12.58 -2.52 -9.58
CA ASP A 299 13.17 -2.28 -10.89
C ASP A 299 12.31 -1.31 -11.72
N ALA A 300 13.00 -0.44 -12.47
CA ALA A 300 12.43 0.34 -13.56
C ALA A 300 13.23 0.14 -14.83
N GLU A 301 12.59 0.20 -16.00
CA GLU A 301 13.31 0.23 -17.26
C GLU A 301 14.00 1.57 -17.49
N LYS A 302 15.10 1.55 -18.22
CA LYS A 302 15.71 2.77 -18.72
C LYS A 302 14.87 3.36 -19.86
N ASP A 303 14.81 4.67 -19.94
CA ASP A 303 14.12 5.40 -21.01
C ASP A 303 14.59 4.99 -22.43
N SER A 304 15.82 4.48 -22.54
CA SER A 304 16.39 3.99 -23.81
C SER A 304 15.95 2.59 -24.22
N GLY A 305 15.20 1.87 -23.39
CA GLY A 305 14.90 0.43 -23.62
C GLY A 305 16.11 -0.49 -23.49
N GLU A 306 17.25 0.00 -23.07
CA GLU A 306 18.50 -0.76 -22.92
C GLU A 306 18.60 -1.48 -21.56
N GLY A 307 17.61 -2.31 -21.25
CA GLY A 307 17.63 -3.14 -20.07
C GLY A 307 17.22 -2.41 -18.78
N ILE A 308 17.36 -3.09 -17.66
CA ILE A 308 16.92 -2.62 -16.34
C ILE A 308 17.87 -1.54 -15.85
N GLY A 309 17.40 -0.31 -15.82
CA GLY A 309 18.07 0.79 -15.16
C GLY A 309 17.41 1.06 -13.84
N SER A 310 18.08 0.78 -12.77
CA SER A 310 17.61 1.15 -11.46
C SER A 310 18.42 2.33 -10.95
N SER A 311 17.77 3.45 -10.76
CA SER A 311 18.30 4.53 -9.91
C SER A 311 18.25 4.14 -8.42
N THR A 312 17.58 3.04 -8.10
CA THR A 312 17.29 2.60 -6.74
C THR A 312 17.86 1.23 -6.40
N GLY A 313 18.75 0.68 -7.24
CA GLY A 313 19.34 -0.63 -7.04
C GLY A 313 18.54 -1.78 -7.65
N GLY A 314 17.21 -1.71 -7.64
CA GLY A 314 16.32 -2.71 -8.24
C GLY A 314 16.42 -4.12 -7.64
N GLY A 315 15.64 -5.03 -8.23
CA GLY A 315 15.60 -6.42 -7.81
C GLY A 315 14.65 -6.68 -6.64
N TYR A 316 14.64 -7.92 -6.19
CA TYR A 316 13.68 -8.38 -5.19
C TYR A 316 13.87 -7.73 -3.80
N GLU A 317 15.08 -7.78 -3.26
CA GLU A 317 15.29 -7.36 -1.86
C GLU A 317 15.07 -5.86 -1.61
N PRO A 318 15.54 -4.95 -2.46
CA PRO A 318 15.19 -3.54 -2.33
C PRO A 318 13.69 -3.29 -2.44
N PHE A 319 13.00 -4.00 -3.34
CA PHE A 319 11.55 -3.89 -3.49
C PHE A 319 10.82 -4.40 -2.25
N GLN A 320 11.18 -5.57 -1.74
CA GLN A 320 10.58 -6.11 -0.51
C GLN A 320 10.80 -5.17 0.68
N ARG A 321 12.02 -4.63 0.85
CA ARG A 321 12.30 -3.66 1.92
C ARG A 321 11.44 -2.40 1.81
N GLY A 322 11.35 -1.84 0.60
CA GLY A 322 10.54 -0.64 0.39
C GLY A 322 9.05 -0.89 0.64
N TRP A 323 8.54 -2.04 0.17
CA TRP A 323 7.19 -2.49 0.45
C TRP A 323 6.95 -2.66 1.96
N ASP A 324 7.83 -3.38 2.65
CA ASP A 324 7.73 -3.61 4.10
C ASP A 324 7.81 -2.31 4.90
N THR A 325 8.58 -1.33 4.43
CA THR A 325 8.71 -0.04 5.10
C THR A 325 7.41 0.77 5.00
N GLN A 326 6.76 0.78 3.85
CA GLN A 326 5.60 1.63 3.61
C GLN A 326 4.27 0.88 3.73
N VAL A 327 4.12 -0.24 3.07
CA VAL A 327 2.86 -1.00 3.01
C VAL A 327 2.79 -2.05 4.13
N GLY A 328 3.91 -2.64 4.50
CA GLY A 328 3.99 -3.66 5.55
C GLY A 328 3.25 -3.32 6.85
N PRO A 329 3.41 -2.10 7.41
CA PRO A 329 2.73 -1.72 8.65
C PRO A 329 1.20 -1.75 8.56
N VAL A 330 0.62 -1.38 7.42
CA VAL A 330 -0.83 -1.47 7.21
C VAL A 330 -1.27 -2.85 6.73
N ALA A 331 -0.45 -3.55 5.95
CA ALA A 331 -0.71 -4.94 5.55
C ALA A 331 -0.71 -5.92 6.74
N ALA A 332 -0.08 -5.55 7.86
CA ALA A 332 -0.13 -6.32 9.09
C ALA A 332 -1.49 -6.26 9.81
N ILE A 333 -2.32 -5.26 9.52
CA ILE A 333 -3.56 -4.97 10.26
C ILE A 333 -4.83 -4.94 9.39
N ALA A 334 -4.69 -4.81 8.07
CA ALA A 334 -5.82 -4.69 7.14
C ALA A 334 -5.49 -5.33 5.78
N PRO A 335 -6.49 -5.69 4.95
CA PRO A 335 -6.24 -6.13 3.59
C PRO A 335 -5.76 -4.95 2.72
N ILE A 336 -4.97 -5.30 1.70
CA ILE A 336 -4.43 -4.36 0.72
C ILE A 336 -5.08 -4.61 -0.63
N MET A 337 -5.39 -3.53 -1.34
CA MET A 337 -5.79 -3.57 -2.75
C MET A 337 -4.89 -2.63 -3.55
N VAL A 338 -4.12 -3.18 -4.48
CA VAL A 338 -3.35 -2.38 -5.42
C VAL A 338 -4.28 -1.96 -6.55
N THR A 339 -4.65 -0.69 -6.54
CA THR A 339 -5.67 -0.10 -7.43
C THR A 339 -5.07 0.58 -8.66
N GLU A 340 -3.76 0.78 -8.69
CA GLU A 340 -3.02 1.15 -9.89
C GLU A 340 -1.64 0.49 -9.89
N ILE A 341 -1.28 -0.10 -11.03
CA ILE A 341 0.00 -0.74 -11.26
C ILE A 341 0.26 -0.84 -12.77
N ASP A 342 1.46 -0.45 -13.18
CA ASP A 342 1.83 -0.53 -14.59
C ASP A 342 2.49 -1.88 -14.91
N TRP A 343 1.87 -2.62 -15.81
CA TRP A 343 2.30 -3.94 -16.24
C TRP A 343 2.84 -3.98 -17.67
N ALA A 344 2.61 -2.92 -18.44
CA ALA A 344 2.84 -2.98 -19.88
C ALA A 344 4.32 -3.18 -20.22
N PRO A 345 4.65 -4.15 -21.07
CA PRO A 345 5.96 -4.24 -21.69
C PRO A 345 6.27 -2.99 -22.50
N LEU A 346 7.55 -2.60 -22.57
CA LEU A 346 8.03 -1.41 -23.29
C LEU A 346 7.53 -1.33 -24.75
N LYS A 347 7.37 -2.48 -25.42
CA LYS A 347 6.84 -2.54 -26.78
C LYS A 347 5.42 -1.98 -26.94
N TYR A 348 4.67 -1.87 -25.84
CA TYR A 348 3.31 -1.34 -25.83
C TYR A 348 3.20 0.03 -25.21
N ASP A 349 4.10 0.40 -24.34
CA ASP A 349 4.16 1.73 -23.74
C ASP A 349 5.59 2.19 -23.47
N ALA A 350 6.01 3.19 -24.20
CA ALA A 350 7.33 3.80 -24.05
C ALA A 350 7.36 4.91 -22.98
N THR A 351 6.19 5.31 -22.42
CA THR A 351 6.14 6.46 -21.53
C THR A 351 6.57 6.16 -20.11
N TRP A 352 6.21 5.00 -19.61
CA TRP A 352 6.49 4.62 -18.22
C TRP A 352 7.55 3.54 -18.07
N GLY A 353 8.10 3.07 -19.13
CA GLY A 353 9.23 2.16 -19.21
C GLY A 353 9.06 0.91 -18.41
N LYS A 354 8.07 0.19 -18.48
CA LYS A 354 7.54 -0.51 -17.85
C LYS A 354 7.62 -1.82 -17.23
N SER A 355 6.76 -2.61 -17.10
CA SER A 355 6.80 -3.82 -16.33
C SER A 355 7.80 -4.82 -16.91
N ILE A 356 8.99 -4.82 -16.36
CA ILE A 356 9.97 -5.84 -16.64
C ILE A 356 9.51 -7.12 -15.97
N THR A 357 9.38 -8.17 -16.76
CA THR A 357 8.77 -9.39 -16.27
C THR A 357 9.69 -10.19 -15.36
N GLY A 358 10.93 -10.42 -15.75
CA GLY A 358 11.96 -11.06 -14.93
C GLY A 358 11.61 -12.39 -14.28
N GLU A 359 12.40 -12.77 -13.31
CA GLU A 359 12.16 -13.94 -12.47
C GLU A 359 11.87 -13.53 -11.02
N ALA A 360 10.93 -14.22 -10.38
CA ALA A 360 10.64 -14.00 -8.96
C ALA A 360 11.89 -14.21 -8.10
N GLY A 361 12.19 -13.24 -7.25
CA GLY A 361 13.41 -13.25 -6.43
C GLY A 361 14.67 -12.74 -7.11
N GLY A 362 14.60 -12.41 -8.41
CA GLY A 362 15.68 -11.80 -9.18
C GLY A 362 15.41 -10.37 -9.54
N LYS A 363 15.74 -9.99 -10.78
CA LYS A 363 15.37 -8.71 -11.38
C LYS A 363 14.05 -8.85 -12.12
N GLY A 364 13.24 -7.79 -12.08
CA GLY A 364 11.97 -7.74 -12.79
C GLY A 364 10.81 -7.33 -11.88
N PHE A 365 10.21 -6.20 -12.19
CA PHE A 365 9.14 -5.62 -11.40
C PHE A 365 7.95 -6.58 -11.23
N GLY A 366 7.41 -7.08 -12.34
CA GLY A 366 6.17 -7.85 -12.31
C GLY A 366 6.28 -9.17 -11.53
N ALA A 367 7.37 -9.92 -11.75
CA ALA A 367 7.59 -11.18 -11.04
C ALA A 367 7.83 -10.97 -9.54
N ASN A 368 8.58 -9.94 -9.18
CA ASN A 368 8.85 -9.61 -7.79
C ASN A 368 7.59 -9.08 -7.08
N PHE A 369 6.78 -8.24 -7.75
CA PHE A 369 5.51 -7.81 -7.20
C PHE A 369 4.59 -8.99 -6.90
N LYS A 370 4.38 -9.89 -7.87
CA LYS A 370 3.55 -11.07 -7.65
C LYS A 370 4.05 -11.90 -6.48
N TYR A 371 5.37 -12.11 -6.41
CA TYR A 371 5.97 -12.84 -5.30
C TYR A 371 5.75 -12.17 -3.94
N ILE A 372 5.91 -10.85 -3.85
CA ILE A 372 5.66 -10.07 -2.62
C ILE A 372 4.17 -10.16 -2.22
N ALA A 373 3.27 -9.99 -3.20
CA ALA A 373 1.83 -10.06 -2.97
C ALA A 373 1.37 -11.45 -2.50
N ASP A 374 1.85 -12.50 -3.17
CA ASP A 374 1.52 -13.89 -2.81
C ASP A 374 2.03 -14.23 -1.41
N ASN A 375 3.26 -13.83 -1.06
CA ASN A 375 3.82 -14.03 0.27
C ASN A 375 3.08 -13.24 1.36
N ALA A 376 2.62 -12.06 1.08
CA ALA A 376 1.80 -11.28 2.01
C ALA A 376 0.46 -11.96 2.27
N GLY A 377 -0.12 -12.62 1.28
CA GLY A 377 -1.34 -13.44 1.37
C GLY A 377 -2.63 -12.64 1.58
N ASN A 378 -2.57 -11.31 1.56
CA ASN A 378 -3.71 -10.42 1.76
C ASN A 378 -3.73 -9.23 0.80
N VAL A 379 -3.14 -9.40 -0.38
CA VAL A 379 -3.01 -8.36 -1.41
C VAL A 379 -3.86 -8.73 -2.61
N SER A 380 -4.89 -7.94 -2.86
CA SER A 380 -5.63 -7.91 -4.12
C SER A 380 -4.96 -6.95 -5.09
N TRP A 381 -5.01 -7.19 -6.39
CA TRP A 381 -4.38 -6.33 -7.38
C TRP A 381 -5.04 -6.43 -8.75
N LEU A 382 -4.76 -5.48 -9.62
CA LEU A 382 -5.43 -5.37 -10.91
C LEU A 382 -4.45 -5.21 -12.07
N PHE A 383 -4.96 -5.38 -13.27
CA PHE A 383 -4.36 -4.94 -14.51
C PHE A 383 -4.80 -3.50 -14.78
N PHE A 384 -3.86 -2.56 -14.69
CA PHE A 384 -4.14 -1.16 -14.97
C PHE A 384 -4.18 -0.93 -16.48
N THR A 385 -5.33 -0.52 -16.99
CA THR A 385 -5.52 -0.26 -18.40
C THR A 385 -5.40 1.23 -18.66
N THR A 386 -4.52 1.60 -19.58
CA THR A 386 -4.40 2.95 -20.11
C THR A 386 -4.69 2.96 -21.61
N ARG A 387 -4.78 4.13 -22.23
CA ARG A 387 -4.99 4.25 -23.66
C ARG A 387 -3.97 3.53 -24.53
N SER A 388 -2.73 3.44 -24.07
CA SER A 388 -1.62 2.89 -24.82
C SER A 388 -1.45 1.39 -24.68
N HIS A 389 -2.02 0.78 -23.63
CA HIS A 389 -1.83 -0.63 -23.32
C HIS A 389 -3.06 -1.27 -22.65
N GLU A 390 -4.20 -0.75 -22.96
CA GLU A 390 -5.45 -1.41 -22.62
C GLU A 390 -5.47 -2.83 -23.14
N LEU A 391 -5.88 -3.77 -22.29
CA LEU A 391 -6.07 -5.17 -22.60
C LEU A 391 -6.05 -5.46 -24.10
N ALA A 392 -4.86 -5.37 -24.70
CA ALA A 392 -4.55 -5.51 -26.12
C ALA A 392 -5.20 -4.49 -27.07
N ALA A 393 -4.73 -3.26 -26.98
CA ALA A 393 -5.02 -2.29 -28.00
C ALA A 393 -6.51 -1.99 -28.17
N PHE A 394 -7.14 -1.51 -27.11
CA PHE A 394 -8.27 -0.63 -27.26
C PHE A 394 -7.88 0.46 -28.26
N LYS A 395 -8.42 0.40 -29.40
CA LYS A 395 -8.23 1.49 -30.36
C LYS A 395 -9.10 2.64 -29.92
N ASP A 396 -8.53 3.82 -29.92
CA ASP A 396 -9.21 5.09 -29.63
C ASP A 396 -10.36 5.42 -30.63
N VAL A 397 -10.93 4.40 -31.26
CA VAL A 397 -11.99 4.57 -32.25
C VAL A 397 -13.28 3.99 -31.70
N PRO A 398 -14.32 4.80 -31.55
CA PRO A 398 -15.64 4.32 -31.15
C PRO A 398 -16.12 3.11 -31.97
N GLY A 399 -16.56 2.07 -31.27
CA GLY A 399 -17.06 0.83 -31.89
C GLY A 399 -15.99 -0.17 -32.28
N THR A 400 -14.70 0.09 -31.98
CA THR A 400 -13.64 -0.90 -32.08
C THR A 400 -13.36 -1.43 -30.69
N GLU A 401 -13.69 -2.69 -30.44
CA GLU A 401 -13.30 -3.44 -29.26
C GLU A 401 -11.84 -3.89 -29.41
N GLY A 402 -11.14 -3.95 -28.30
CA GLY A 402 -9.76 -4.40 -28.27
C GLY A 402 -9.60 -5.87 -28.67
N ASN A 403 -8.38 -6.22 -29.04
CA ASN A 403 -8.00 -7.63 -29.18
C ASN A 403 -7.53 -8.15 -27.82
N TYR A 404 -8.35 -8.93 -27.13
CA TYR A 404 -8.08 -9.44 -25.80
C TYR A 404 -7.21 -10.72 -25.80
N THR A 405 -6.43 -10.95 -26.84
CA THR A 405 -5.62 -12.16 -27.02
C THR A 405 -4.30 -12.14 -26.26
N PHE A 406 -4.00 -11.14 -25.49
CA PHE A 406 -2.83 -11.05 -24.60
C PHE A 406 -2.59 -12.30 -23.81
N LEU A 407 -3.67 -12.91 -23.35
CA LEU A 407 -3.62 -14.08 -22.53
C LEU A 407 -2.85 -15.24 -23.14
N ASN A 408 -2.81 -15.32 -24.45
CA ASN A 408 -2.13 -16.38 -25.20
C ASN A 408 -0.76 -15.97 -25.73
N ASP A 409 -0.34 -14.74 -25.47
CA ASP A 409 0.97 -14.22 -25.85
C ASP A 409 1.78 -13.86 -24.59
N PRO A 410 2.67 -14.75 -24.10
CA PRO A 410 3.45 -14.51 -22.89
C PRO A 410 4.45 -13.36 -23.03
N GLU A 411 4.79 -12.95 -24.27
CA GLU A 411 5.63 -11.76 -24.49
C GLU A 411 4.84 -10.46 -24.44
N ALA A 412 3.54 -10.53 -24.71
CA ALA A 412 2.64 -9.38 -24.71
C ALA A 412 1.93 -9.20 -23.38
N CYS A 413 1.51 -10.28 -22.74
CA CYS A 413 0.86 -10.23 -21.43
C CYS A 413 1.89 -9.96 -20.32
N PRO A 414 1.67 -8.99 -19.45
CA PRO A 414 2.54 -8.75 -18.31
C PRO A 414 2.77 -10.03 -17.51
N TRP A 415 4.01 -10.30 -17.15
CA TRP A 415 4.43 -11.58 -16.57
C TRP A 415 3.57 -12.01 -15.38
N ALA A 416 3.37 -11.12 -14.40
CA ALA A 416 2.61 -11.43 -13.20
C ALA A 416 1.16 -11.79 -13.53
N MET A 417 0.53 -11.07 -14.46
CA MET A 417 -0.84 -11.30 -14.88
C MET A 417 -0.97 -12.60 -15.66
N TYR A 418 -0.04 -12.87 -16.57
CA TYR A 418 0.00 -14.12 -17.34
C TYR A 418 0.17 -15.35 -16.44
N HIS A 419 1.11 -15.31 -15.51
CA HIS A 419 1.36 -16.42 -14.59
C HIS A 419 0.21 -16.60 -13.59
N TRP A 420 -0.34 -15.53 -13.04
CA TRP A 420 -1.55 -15.61 -12.21
C TRP A 420 -2.70 -16.27 -12.98
N PHE A 421 -2.93 -15.87 -14.22
CA PHE A 421 -4.01 -16.46 -15.03
C PHE A 421 -3.78 -17.93 -15.28
N LYS A 422 -2.59 -18.36 -15.65
CA LYS A 422 -2.25 -19.76 -15.87
C LYS A 422 -2.44 -20.59 -14.60
N GLU A 423 -1.95 -20.09 -13.48
CA GLU A 423 -2.11 -20.74 -12.18
C GLU A 423 -3.57 -20.85 -11.75
N TYR A 424 -4.33 -19.79 -11.91
CA TYR A 424 -5.71 -19.67 -11.44
C TYR A 424 -6.73 -20.30 -12.39
N ALA A 425 -6.67 -19.98 -13.68
CA ALA A 425 -7.70 -20.35 -14.66
C ALA A 425 -7.47 -21.71 -15.31
N GLU A 426 -6.22 -22.06 -15.60
CA GLU A 426 -5.89 -23.36 -16.19
C GLU A 426 -5.82 -24.45 -15.12
N GLY A 427 -5.99 -24.06 -13.85
CA GLY A 427 -5.89 -25.01 -12.75
C GLY A 427 -4.62 -25.85 -12.94
N VAL A 428 -3.47 -25.21 -13.09
CA VAL A 428 -2.19 -25.89 -12.92
C VAL A 428 -2.17 -26.31 -11.46
N THR A 429 -3.02 -27.25 -11.15
CA THR A 429 -2.88 -28.11 -10.01
C THR A 429 -1.52 -28.72 -10.24
N VAL A 430 -0.56 -28.20 -9.49
CA VAL A 430 0.71 -28.85 -9.34
C VAL A 430 0.36 -30.26 -8.91
N ASN A 431 0.33 -31.18 -9.86
CA ASN A 431 -0.17 -32.51 -9.67
C ASN A 431 0.87 -33.32 -8.90
N GLY A 432 0.67 -33.46 -7.61
CA GLY A 432 1.43 -34.36 -6.78
C GLY A 432 2.19 -33.72 -5.63
N GLU A 433 2.92 -34.53 -4.94
CA GLU A 433 3.80 -34.14 -3.83
C GLU A 433 5.08 -33.50 -4.41
N PRO A 434 5.57 -32.41 -3.79
CA PRO A 434 6.88 -31.88 -4.14
C PRO A 434 7.96 -32.94 -3.94
N GLU A 435 8.96 -32.90 -4.81
CA GLU A 435 10.14 -33.76 -4.67
C GLU A 435 11.11 -33.19 -3.63
N ARG A 436 11.28 -31.89 -3.60
CA ARG A 436 12.18 -31.19 -2.69
C ARG A 436 11.78 -29.75 -2.43
N LEU A 437 12.32 -29.20 -1.34
CA LEU A 437 12.33 -27.73 -1.10
C LEU A 437 13.69 -27.17 -1.53
N GLU A 438 13.67 -25.96 -2.07
CA GLU A 438 14.85 -25.17 -2.35
C GLU A 438 14.76 -23.83 -1.60
N LEU A 439 15.83 -23.43 -0.95
CA LEU A 439 16.01 -22.07 -0.44
C LEU A 439 16.71 -21.28 -1.55
N MET A 440 15.97 -20.45 -2.26
CA MET A 440 16.47 -19.77 -3.48
C MET A 440 17.57 -18.77 -3.15
N GLY A 441 18.70 -18.90 -3.86
CA GLY A 441 19.85 -18.02 -3.69
C GLY A 441 20.63 -18.28 -2.39
N GLU A 442 20.25 -19.33 -1.61
CA GLU A 442 20.94 -19.65 -0.39
C GLU A 442 21.98 -20.75 -0.57
N GLN A 443 23.10 -20.56 0.11
CA GLN A 443 24.04 -21.64 0.42
C GLN A 443 23.67 -22.28 1.77
N ALA A 444 24.36 -23.32 2.18
CA ALA A 444 24.12 -23.97 3.47
C ALA A 444 24.39 -23.03 4.67
N THR A 445 25.14 -21.99 4.46
CA THR A 445 25.54 -20.99 5.47
C THR A 445 25.40 -19.57 4.94
N ARG A 446 24.99 -18.65 5.78
CA ARG A 446 24.91 -17.22 5.49
C ARG A 446 25.46 -16.39 6.65
N SER A 447 26.16 -15.32 6.35
CA SER A 447 26.54 -14.30 7.35
C SER A 447 25.64 -13.07 7.19
N LEU A 448 25.13 -12.55 8.30
CA LEU A 448 24.37 -11.31 8.35
C LEU A 448 25.02 -10.36 9.36
N GLN A 449 25.04 -9.09 9.09
CA GLN A 449 25.46 -8.09 10.04
C GLN A 449 24.34 -7.81 11.06
N MET A 450 24.64 -7.61 12.32
CA MET A 450 23.66 -7.19 13.34
C MET A 450 22.88 -5.96 12.85
N GLY A 451 21.56 -5.98 12.97
CA GLY A 451 20.64 -4.97 12.39
C GLY A 451 20.29 -5.20 10.92
N GLY A 452 20.96 -6.12 10.24
CA GLY A 452 20.66 -6.51 8.86
C GLY A 452 19.38 -7.34 8.76
N VAL A 453 18.79 -7.33 7.56
CA VAL A 453 17.58 -8.08 7.23
C VAL A 453 17.83 -8.89 5.96
N HIS A 454 17.37 -10.14 5.99
CA HIS A 454 17.39 -11.02 4.81
C HIS A 454 16.02 -11.65 4.61
N TYR A 455 15.64 -11.83 3.34
CA TYR A 455 14.34 -12.41 2.98
C TYR A 455 14.52 -13.80 2.39
N LEU A 456 14.19 -14.83 3.15
CA LEU A 456 14.18 -16.21 2.65
C LEU A 456 13.11 -16.37 1.57
N LYS A 457 13.47 -17.11 0.53
CA LYS A 457 12.59 -17.49 -0.57
C LYS A 457 12.54 -19.01 -0.61
N VAL A 458 11.39 -19.57 -0.30
CA VAL A 458 11.17 -21.03 -0.23
C VAL A 458 10.38 -21.49 -1.43
N LYS A 459 10.94 -22.43 -2.19
CA LYS A 459 10.36 -22.96 -3.42
C LYS A 459 10.16 -24.47 -3.28
N ALA A 460 8.95 -24.94 -3.53
CA ALA A 460 8.67 -26.36 -3.69
C ALA A 460 8.88 -26.77 -5.15
N VAL A 461 9.67 -27.79 -5.42
CA VAL A 461 9.98 -28.32 -6.74
C VAL A 461 9.33 -29.68 -6.91
N TYR A 462 8.70 -29.92 -8.05
CA TYR A 462 7.93 -31.12 -8.34
C TYR A 462 8.62 -31.98 -9.37
N LYS A 463 8.23 -33.27 -9.48
CA LYS A 463 8.85 -34.25 -10.35
C LYS A 463 8.78 -33.93 -11.85
N ASP A 464 7.79 -33.18 -12.26
CA ASP A 464 7.61 -32.73 -13.62
C ASP A 464 8.50 -31.49 -13.97
N GLY A 465 9.33 -31.03 -13.02
CA GLY A 465 10.17 -29.86 -13.18
C GLY A 465 9.46 -28.54 -12.89
N THR A 466 8.15 -28.56 -12.65
CA THR A 466 7.43 -27.37 -12.21
C THR A 466 7.82 -26.99 -10.79
N SER A 467 7.54 -25.76 -10.41
CA SER A 467 7.83 -25.28 -9.06
C SER A 467 6.86 -24.20 -8.62
N ARG A 468 6.69 -24.09 -7.31
CA ARG A 468 5.82 -23.08 -6.69
C ARG A 468 6.51 -22.45 -5.48
N MET A 469 6.35 -21.14 -5.31
CA MET A 469 6.79 -20.44 -4.10
C MET A 469 5.85 -20.80 -2.95
N VAL A 470 6.44 -21.20 -1.83
CA VAL A 470 5.70 -21.67 -0.65
C VAL A 470 6.14 -20.98 0.65
N THR A 471 6.83 -19.86 0.55
CA THR A 471 7.36 -19.14 1.72
C THR A 471 6.26 -18.78 2.72
N ALA A 472 5.13 -18.27 2.24
CA ALA A 472 3.99 -17.90 3.09
C ALA A 472 3.28 -19.10 3.74
N GLU A 473 3.40 -20.28 3.15
CA GLU A 473 2.79 -21.53 3.64
C GLU A 473 3.76 -22.35 4.53
N ALA A 474 5.04 -22.02 4.47
CA ALA A 474 6.05 -22.70 5.26
C ALA A 474 6.12 -22.13 6.69
N THR A 475 6.33 -23.00 7.65
CA THR A 475 6.70 -22.61 9.01
C THR A 475 8.21 -22.41 9.05
N ILE A 476 8.66 -21.23 9.43
CA ILE A 476 10.07 -20.86 9.47
C ILE A 476 10.40 -20.52 10.93
N ASN A 477 11.38 -21.20 11.52
CA ASN A 477 11.77 -21.00 12.89
C ASN A 477 13.27 -20.78 13.01
N SER A 478 13.68 -19.92 13.93
CA SER A 478 15.06 -19.78 14.38
C SER A 478 15.32 -20.67 15.59
N SER A 479 16.50 -21.25 15.68
CA SER A 479 16.96 -21.98 16.90
C SER A 479 17.26 -21.03 18.05
N ASP A 480 17.49 -19.76 17.78
CA ASP A 480 17.77 -18.72 18.78
C ASP A 480 17.27 -17.35 18.30
N GLU A 481 16.11 -16.93 18.82
CA GLU A 481 15.51 -15.65 18.49
C GLU A 481 16.23 -14.44 19.12
N GLN A 482 17.11 -14.67 20.08
CA GLN A 482 17.96 -13.59 20.62
C GLN A 482 19.10 -13.26 19.66
N VAL A 483 19.48 -14.18 18.78
CA VAL A 483 20.49 -14.00 17.73
C VAL A 483 19.84 -13.61 16.42
N LEU A 484 18.80 -14.33 16.01
CA LEU A 484 18.14 -14.16 14.72
C LEU A 484 16.63 -14.34 14.89
N LYS A 485 15.89 -13.27 14.69
CA LYS A 485 14.41 -13.29 14.71
C LYS A 485 13.86 -13.63 13.34
N VAL A 486 12.80 -14.42 13.30
CA VAL A 486 12.07 -14.75 12.07
C VAL A 486 10.69 -14.11 12.08
N GLU A 487 10.34 -13.40 11.02
CA GLU A 487 9.01 -12.85 10.81
C GLU A 487 8.21 -13.68 9.78
N PRO A 488 6.86 -13.63 9.79
CA PRO A 488 6.01 -14.56 9.02
C PRO A 488 6.25 -14.60 7.51
N THR A 489 6.78 -13.55 6.92
CA THR A 489 7.04 -13.45 5.46
C THR A 489 8.38 -14.06 5.04
N GLY A 490 9.03 -14.81 5.91
CA GLY A 490 10.39 -15.32 5.67
C GLY A 490 11.49 -14.28 5.91
N LYS A 491 11.14 -13.14 6.48
CA LYS A 491 12.08 -12.09 6.85
C LYS A 491 12.90 -12.50 8.08
N LEU A 492 14.20 -12.56 7.91
CA LEU A 492 15.18 -12.80 8.98
C LEU A 492 15.72 -11.45 9.44
N VAL A 493 15.71 -11.22 10.75
CA VAL A 493 16.26 -9.99 11.36
C VAL A 493 17.41 -10.39 12.27
N ALA A 494 18.61 -9.91 11.95
CA ALA A 494 19.82 -10.16 12.75
C ALA A 494 19.82 -9.28 14.01
N VAL A 495 19.64 -9.89 15.18
CA VAL A 495 19.43 -9.18 16.47
C VAL A 495 20.73 -9.00 17.24
N ALA A 496 21.50 -10.06 17.43
CA ALA A 496 22.74 -10.03 18.18
C ALA A 496 23.78 -10.99 17.59
N PRO A 497 25.09 -10.71 17.76
CA PRO A 497 26.15 -11.60 17.28
C PRO A 497 26.02 -13.01 17.84
N GLY A 498 26.14 -14.01 16.98
CA GLY A 498 26.00 -15.43 17.34
C GLY A 498 25.68 -16.31 16.15
N ASN A 499 25.32 -17.56 16.42
CA ASN A 499 24.92 -18.52 15.41
C ASN A 499 23.48 -18.98 15.65
N ALA A 500 22.69 -19.04 14.62
CA ALA A 500 21.35 -19.59 14.65
C ALA A 500 21.11 -20.53 13.46
N THR A 501 20.31 -21.57 13.67
CA THR A 501 19.83 -22.44 12.60
C THR A 501 18.40 -22.06 12.25
N VAL A 502 18.17 -21.66 11.03
CA VAL A 502 16.81 -21.46 10.50
C VAL A 502 16.32 -22.80 9.98
N THR A 503 15.18 -23.25 10.49
CA THR A 503 14.49 -24.46 10.01
C THR A 503 13.21 -24.07 9.28
N VAL A 504 13.14 -24.44 8.03
CA VAL A 504 11.97 -24.27 7.18
C VAL A 504 11.22 -25.58 7.09
N THR A 505 9.95 -25.59 7.44
CA THR A 505 9.07 -26.76 7.36
C THR A 505 7.86 -26.44 6.50
N TYR A 506 7.67 -27.18 5.42
CA TYR A 506 6.49 -27.08 4.56
C TYR A 506 5.65 -28.36 4.67
N ARG A 507 4.36 -28.19 4.90
CA ARG A 507 3.39 -29.29 4.88
C ARG A 507 2.67 -29.32 3.54
N THR A 508 2.78 -30.47 2.87
CA THR A 508 2.13 -30.69 1.59
C THR A 508 0.62 -30.88 1.74
N ALA A 509 -0.13 -30.80 0.65
CA ALA A 509 -1.57 -31.05 0.65
C ALA A 509 -1.95 -32.48 1.12
N ALA A 510 -1.07 -33.45 0.92
CA ALA A 510 -1.24 -34.82 1.44
C ALA A 510 -0.88 -34.97 2.93
N GLY A 511 -0.42 -33.90 3.58
CA GLY A 511 -0.05 -33.90 4.99
C GLY A 511 1.39 -34.32 5.30
N ASN A 512 2.20 -34.61 4.26
CA ASN A 512 3.62 -34.88 4.42
C ASN A 512 4.38 -33.62 4.83
N SER A 513 5.49 -33.77 5.54
CA SER A 513 6.32 -32.67 6.00
C SER A 513 7.69 -32.74 5.34
N MET A 514 8.11 -31.62 4.73
CA MET A 514 9.43 -31.43 4.15
C MET A 514 10.19 -30.36 4.92
N GLN A 515 11.49 -30.50 5.05
CA GLN A 515 12.32 -29.56 5.80
C GLN A 515 13.58 -29.19 5.04
N GLN A 516 14.00 -27.93 5.23
CA GLN A 516 15.32 -27.41 4.85
C GLN A 516 15.88 -26.59 6.01
N THR A 517 17.19 -26.49 6.07
CA THR A 517 17.88 -25.71 7.09
C THR A 517 18.90 -24.75 6.49
N LEU A 518 19.05 -23.59 7.10
CA LEU A 518 20.06 -22.59 6.79
C LEU A 518 20.81 -22.25 8.08
N GLN A 519 22.13 -22.33 8.04
CA GLN A 519 22.99 -21.86 9.14
C GLN A 519 23.22 -20.37 8.97
N VAL A 520 22.87 -19.57 9.96
CA VAL A 520 23.08 -18.13 9.93
C VAL A 520 24.05 -17.73 11.05
N THR A 521 25.09 -17.02 10.67
CA THR A 521 26.02 -16.38 11.60
C THR A 521 25.73 -14.89 11.60
N VAL A 522 25.28 -14.36 12.72
CA VAL A 522 25.17 -12.92 12.91
C VAL A 522 26.52 -12.40 13.41
N VAL A 523 27.09 -11.47 12.65
CA VAL A 523 28.36 -10.84 13.00
C VAL A 523 28.14 -9.48 13.65
N SER A 524 29.15 -8.98 14.37
CA SER A 524 29.11 -7.64 14.98
C SER A 524 28.78 -6.57 13.95
N PRO A 525 28.09 -5.49 14.33
CA PRO A 525 27.92 -4.33 13.45
C PRO A 525 29.29 -3.81 13.04
N PHE A 526 29.38 -3.31 11.78
CA PHE A 526 30.60 -2.79 11.20
C PHE A 526 31.70 -3.81 10.83
N VAL A 527 31.41 -5.10 10.87
CA VAL A 527 32.08 -6.05 9.98
C VAL A 527 31.45 -5.85 8.60
N LEU A 528 31.91 -4.87 7.87
CA LEU A 528 31.30 -4.31 6.66
C LEU A 528 30.99 -5.42 5.63
N THR A 529 29.75 -5.88 5.57
CA THR A 529 29.24 -6.91 4.66
C THR A 529 28.31 -6.28 3.62
N GLU A 530 28.07 -6.94 2.51
CA GLU A 530 27.22 -6.43 1.43
C GLU A 530 25.74 -6.41 1.78
N ASP A 531 25.27 -7.24 2.70
CA ASP A 531 23.84 -7.43 3.01
C ASP A 531 23.14 -6.19 3.59
N VAL A 532 23.88 -5.28 4.20
CA VAL A 532 23.37 -4.01 4.72
C VAL A 532 23.85 -2.78 3.95
N PHE A 533 24.74 -2.97 2.96
CA PHE A 533 25.13 -1.89 2.09
C PHE A 533 23.97 -1.51 1.15
N ASP A 534 23.62 -0.24 1.10
CA ASP A 534 22.55 0.27 0.24
C ASP A 534 23.13 1.16 -0.86
N PRO A 535 23.34 0.62 -2.09
CA PRO A 535 23.83 1.39 -3.21
C PRO A 535 22.84 2.44 -3.71
N SER A 536 21.57 2.33 -3.32
CA SER A 536 20.52 3.27 -3.70
C SER A 536 20.53 4.56 -2.89
N ILE A 537 21.36 4.64 -1.83
CA ILE A 537 21.53 5.88 -1.07
C ILE A 537 22.17 6.94 -1.97
N TRP A 538 21.36 7.84 -2.50
CA TRP A 538 21.79 8.97 -3.32
C TRP A 538 22.48 8.60 -4.62
N GLU A 539 22.06 7.48 -5.23
CA GLU A 539 22.47 7.00 -6.55
C GLU A 539 24.00 6.84 -6.72
N GLU A 540 24.42 5.63 -7.10
CA GLU A 540 25.77 5.30 -7.57
C GLU A 540 26.88 5.21 -6.50
N GLY A 541 26.56 5.17 -5.20
CA GLY A 541 27.56 4.81 -4.19
C GLY A 541 28.01 3.36 -4.38
N THR A 542 29.32 3.10 -4.20
CA THR A 542 29.87 1.74 -4.28
C THR A 542 30.69 1.43 -3.03
N PHE A 543 30.69 0.16 -2.65
CA PHE A 543 31.53 -0.35 -1.58
C PHE A 543 32.24 -1.62 -2.03
N ASP A 544 33.57 -1.65 -1.88
CA ASP A 544 34.40 -2.81 -2.08
C ASP A 544 34.74 -3.42 -0.71
N GLU A 545 34.17 -4.57 -0.40
CA GLU A 545 34.34 -5.26 0.87
C GLU A 545 35.79 -5.72 1.09
N THR A 546 36.50 -6.12 0.03
CA THR A 546 37.87 -6.62 0.11
C THR A 546 38.84 -5.53 0.52
N THR A 547 38.72 -4.38 -0.09
CA THR A 547 39.58 -3.20 0.20
C THR A 547 38.98 -2.27 1.23
N ARG A 548 37.73 -2.52 1.65
CA ARG A 548 36.92 -1.64 2.54
C ARG A 548 36.86 -0.21 2.03
N THR A 549 36.74 -0.06 0.71
CA THR A 549 36.71 1.23 0.04
C THR A 549 35.28 1.61 -0.31
N LEU A 550 34.83 2.72 0.26
CA LEU A 550 33.55 3.36 -0.07
C LEU A 550 33.79 4.50 -1.04
N VAL A 551 33.01 4.56 -2.10
CA VAL A 551 32.87 5.74 -2.96
C VAL A 551 31.46 6.26 -2.80
N THR A 552 31.31 7.51 -2.37
CA THR A 552 29.99 8.11 -2.18
C THR A 552 29.31 8.38 -3.52
N GLY A 553 27.98 8.34 -3.55
CA GLY A 553 27.19 8.71 -4.72
C GLY A 553 27.35 10.19 -5.09
N LYS A 554 26.78 10.58 -6.23
CA LYS A 554 26.91 11.95 -6.79
C LYS A 554 26.44 13.08 -5.84
N TYR A 555 25.57 12.76 -4.89
CA TYR A 555 25.10 13.70 -3.87
C TYR A 555 25.92 13.65 -2.57
N GLY A 556 26.99 12.91 -2.57
CA GLY A 556 27.98 12.92 -1.52
C GLY A 556 27.79 11.93 -0.38
N PHE A 557 26.72 11.13 -0.36
CA PHE A 557 26.51 10.15 0.71
C PHE A 557 26.75 8.70 0.22
N GLY A 558 27.21 7.83 1.13
CA GLY A 558 27.28 6.39 0.95
C GLY A 558 27.33 5.69 2.31
N GLY A 559 26.68 4.53 2.44
CA GLY A 559 26.66 3.84 3.73
C GLY A 559 25.79 2.60 3.78
N TRP A 560 25.39 2.26 4.98
CA TRP A 560 24.69 1.04 5.31
C TRP A 560 23.33 1.35 5.91
N LYS A 561 22.34 0.59 5.49
CA LYS A 561 20.98 0.67 6.00
C LYS A 561 20.66 -0.58 6.81
N TYR A 562 20.13 -0.36 7.99
CA TYR A 562 19.76 -1.41 8.95
C TYR A 562 18.25 -1.46 9.13
N PRO A 563 17.51 -2.18 8.27
CA PRO A 563 16.05 -2.19 8.33
C PRO A 563 15.48 -2.77 9.63
N GLY A 564 16.25 -3.60 10.32
CA GLY A 564 15.90 -4.12 11.65
C GLY A 564 16.11 -3.13 12.79
N GLY A 565 16.75 -1.99 12.52
CA GLY A 565 17.23 -1.06 13.53
C GLY A 565 18.48 -1.60 14.26
N LEU A 566 19.50 -0.77 14.35
CA LEU A 566 20.76 -1.09 15.02
C LEU A 566 20.74 -0.52 16.44
N ASP A 567 20.75 -1.40 17.46
CA ASP A 567 20.82 -1.00 18.87
C ASP A 567 22.29 -0.93 19.34
N LEU A 568 22.79 0.27 19.51
CA LEU A 568 24.11 0.55 20.08
C LEU A 568 24.04 1.13 21.50
N SER A 569 22.88 1.11 22.15
CA SER A 569 22.68 1.70 23.48
C SER A 569 23.54 1.04 24.57
N GLY A 570 23.93 -0.21 24.37
CA GLY A 570 24.82 -0.95 25.26
C GLY A 570 26.30 -0.53 25.19
N TYR A 571 26.66 0.31 24.22
CA TYR A 571 28.02 0.79 24.02
C TYR A 571 28.14 2.28 24.40
N ARG A 572 29.30 2.65 24.86
CA ARG A 572 29.58 4.05 25.22
C ARG A 572 30.18 4.85 24.04
N ARG A 573 30.98 4.16 23.23
CA ARG A 573 31.82 4.84 22.25
C ARG A 573 31.89 4.06 20.95
N LEU A 574 31.85 4.79 19.83
CA LEU A 574 32.18 4.28 18.50
C LEU A 574 33.40 5.05 17.98
N THR A 575 34.47 4.33 17.69
CA THR A 575 35.68 4.91 17.06
C THR A 575 35.71 4.49 15.60
N VAL A 576 35.81 5.47 14.69
CA VAL A 576 35.95 5.29 13.25
C VAL A 576 37.28 5.80 12.77
N GLU A 577 38.04 4.98 12.03
CA GLU A 577 39.38 5.30 11.51
C GLU A 577 39.44 5.07 10.00
N LEU A 578 40.13 5.96 9.28
CA LEU A 578 40.36 5.91 7.84
C LEU A 578 41.85 5.70 7.55
N ASP A 579 42.15 4.96 6.47
CA ASP A 579 43.52 4.68 6.05
C ASP A 579 44.08 5.77 5.12
N ASN A 580 43.24 6.51 4.42
CA ASN A 580 43.66 7.52 3.48
C ASN A 580 43.49 8.95 4.04
N ASP A 581 44.24 9.87 3.49
CA ASP A 581 44.16 11.29 3.83
C ASP A 581 42.80 11.86 3.41
N ASN A 582 42.25 12.68 4.29
CA ASN A 582 40.94 13.24 4.14
C ASN A 582 41.02 14.67 3.59
N GLU A 583 41.43 14.81 2.33
CA GLU A 583 41.51 16.10 1.65
C GLU A 583 40.14 16.71 1.26
N CYS A 584 39.03 16.02 1.47
CA CYS A 584 37.76 16.31 0.81
C CYS A 584 36.60 16.64 1.74
N GLY A 585 36.86 16.86 3.04
CA GLY A 585 35.78 17.14 3.98
C GLY A 585 34.85 15.93 4.14
N VAL A 586 35.37 14.83 4.68
CA VAL A 586 34.56 13.66 5.00
C VAL A 586 33.89 13.83 6.35
N SER A 587 32.61 13.55 6.45
CA SER A 587 31.89 13.41 7.71
C SER A 587 31.28 12.03 7.87
N PHE A 588 31.31 11.53 9.11
CA PHE A 588 30.59 10.32 9.51
C PHE A 588 29.21 10.70 10.04
N ARG A 589 28.17 9.97 9.65
CA ARG A 589 26.77 10.32 9.96
C ARG A 589 25.99 9.12 10.49
N LEU A 590 25.15 9.37 11.50
CA LEU A 590 24.29 8.40 12.14
C LEU A 590 22.86 8.94 12.17
N PHE A 591 21.90 8.13 11.68
CA PHE A 591 20.49 8.48 11.61
C PHE A 591 19.66 7.55 12.49
N ASP A 592 18.84 8.10 13.35
CA ASP A 592 17.86 7.34 14.16
C ASP A 592 16.47 7.25 13.52
N LYS A 593 16.38 7.66 12.26
CA LYS A 593 15.19 7.46 11.41
C LYS A 593 15.58 6.69 10.15
N ASN A 594 14.64 5.90 9.66
CA ASN A 594 14.80 5.18 8.40
C ASN A 594 14.53 6.09 7.18
N ASP A 595 15.04 7.32 7.26
CA ASP A 595 14.82 8.37 6.27
C ASP A 595 16.06 9.25 6.16
N TYR A 596 16.63 9.36 4.94
CA TYR A 596 17.80 10.16 4.62
C TYR A 596 17.56 11.68 4.66
N TRP A 597 16.33 12.11 4.66
CA TRP A 597 15.95 13.52 4.74
C TRP A 597 15.90 14.05 6.18
N THR A 598 16.05 13.18 7.15
CA THR A 598 16.16 13.56 8.56
C THR A 598 17.57 14.06 8.88
N LYS A 599 17.69 14.85 9.92
CA LYS A 599 19.00 15.37 10.33
C LYS A 599 19.78 14.34 11.14
N PRO A 600 20.99 13.93 10.70
CA PRO A 600 21.80 12.95 11.40
C PRO A 600 22.66 13.61 12.50
N ALA A 601 23.15 12.78 13.43
CA ALA A 601 24.34 13.12 14.16
C ALA A 601 25.53 13.10 13.18
N THR A 602 26.28 14.22 13.13
CA THR A 602 27.34 14.45 12.14
C THR A 602 28.65 14.67 12.84
N TYR A 603 29.70 13.98 12.40
CA TYR A 603 31.03 14.02 12.93
C TYR A 603 32.06 14.23 11.82
N ASP A 604 32.62 15.41 11.74
CA ASP A 604 33.62 15.78 10.72
C ASP A 604 35.00 15.24 11.08
N PHE A 605 35.67 14.62 10.11
CA PHE A 605 37.05 14.16 10.30
C PHE A 605 38.06 15.35 10.34
N GLY A 606 37.72 16.46 9.71
CA GLY A 606 38.62 17.61 9.59
C GLY A 606 39.95 17.21 8.94
N GLN A 607 41.05 17.48 9.61
CA GLN A 607 42.41 17.08 9.18
C GLN A 607 42.85 15.72 9.79
N THR A 608 41.96 15.03 10.51
CA THR A 608 42.28 13.76 11.17
C THR A 608 41.77 12.59 10.37
N ARG A 609 42.35 11.42 10.62
CA ARG A 609 41.86 10.14 10.07
C ARG A 609 40.95 9.40 11.07
N ARG A 610 40.57 10.04 12.17
CA ARG A 610 39.87 9.42 13.26
C ARG A 610 38.78 10.31 13.83
N VAL A 611 37.60 9.77 14.03
CA VAL A 611 36.55 10.37 14.84
C VAL A 611 36.14 9.42 15.97
N VAL A 612 35.74 10.02 17.09
CA VAL A 612 35.23 9.29 18.26
C VAL A 612 33.84 9.83 18.58
N VAL A 613 32.87 8.96 18.50
CA VAL A 613 31.45 9.25 18.79
C VAL A 613 31.15 8.82 20.22
N ASP A 614 30.71 9.74 21.08
CA ASP A 614 30.04 9.37 22.34
C ASP A 614 28.59 9.03 22.06
N LEU A 615 28.27 7.74 22.06
CA LEU A 615 26.94 7.22 21.70
C LEU A 615 25.84 7.69 22.66
N GLN A 616 26.21 8.05 23.90
CA GLN A 616 25.27 8.52 24.91
C GLN A 616 24.94 10.03 24.77
N GLN A 617 25.72 10.77 23.97
CA GLN A 617 25.64 12.22 23.81
C GLN A 617 25.39 12.65 22.36
N MET A 618 24.95 11.75 21.49
CA MET A 618 24.68 12.04 20.08
C MET A 618 23.59 13.10 19.92
N LYS A 619 23.86 14.07 19.05
CA LYS A 619 22.91 15.12 18.68
C LYS A 619 22.97 15.38 17.19
N ASP A 620 21.80 15.73 16.63
CA ASP A 620 21.70 16.24 15.27
C ASP A 620 22.23 17.70 15.16
N THR A 621 22.20 18.25 13.97
CA THR A 621 22.65 19.62 13.70
C THR A 621 21.79 20.71 14.36
N ASP A 622 20.59 20.38 14.83
CA ASP A 622 19.71 21.29 15.57
C ASP A 622 19.86 21.13 17.09
N GLY A 623 20.68 20.18 17.53
CA GLY A 623 20.92 19.90 18.94
C GLY A 623 19.93 18.91 19.56
N ASN A 624 19.02 18.29 18.76
CA ASN A 624 18.14 17.25 19.24
C ASN A 624 18.92 15.95 19.46
N ARG A 625 18.48 15.17 20.44
CA ARG A 625 19.11 13.89 20.74
C ARG A 625 18.85 12.89 19.60
N VAL A 626 19.90 12.20 19.14
CA VAL A 626 19.84 11.04 18.27
C VAL A 626 19.89 9.78 19.14
N ASP A 627 18.94 8.86 18.94
CA ASP A 627 18.75 7.69 19.79
C ASP A 627 19.68 6.54 19.37
N PRO A 628 20.67 6.14 20.19
CA PRO A 628 21.56 5.05 19.86
C PRO A 628 20.90 3.68 19.87
N SER A 629 19.69 3.52 20.44
CA SER A 629 18.96 2.25 20.45
C SER A 629 18.19 1.99 19.15
N HIS A 630 18.10 2.97 18.27
CA HIS A 630 17.34 2.89 17.02
C HIS A 630 18.07 3.57 15.87
N LEU A 631 19.25 3.08 15.50
CA LEU A 631 19.97 3.58 14.33
C LEU A 631 19.58 2.79 13.09
N TYR A 632 19.16 3.48 12.04
CA TYR A 632 18.73 2.84 10.79
C TYR A 632 19.70 3.08 9.64
N ILE A 633 20.48 4.17 9.69
CA ILE A 633 21.41 4.52 8.62
C ILE A 633 22.72 4.97 9.24
N VAL A 634 23.80 4.41 8.73
CA VAL A 634 25.17 4.74 9.12
C VAL A 634 25.98 4.94 7.85
N GLY A 635 26.74 6.03 7.76
CA GLY A 635 27.54 6.20 6.56
C GLY A 635 28.41 7.45 6.56
N PHE A 636 28.94 7.77 5.39
CA PHE A 636 29.86 8.85 5.16
C PHE A 636 29.32 9.82 4.12
N TRP A 637 29.55 11.08 4.34
CA TRP A 637 29.33 12.11 3.34
C TRP A 637 30.69 12.72 2.91
N SER A 638 30.86 12.93 1.61
CA SER A 638 32.07 13.51 1.04
C SER A 638 31.73 14.36 -0.19
N THR A 639 32.42 15.51 -0.31
CA THR A 639 32.24 16.46 -1.42
C THR A 639 33.01 16.06 -2.67
N GLY A 640 32.86 14.92 -3.24
CA GLY A 640 33.57 14.76 -4.50
C GLY A 640 33.85 13.36 -5.01
N GLY A 641 33.15 12.36 -4.52
CA GLY A 641 33.28 11.00 -5.02
C GLY A 641 34.68 10.40 -4.87
N LYS A 642 35.50 10.92 -3.96
CA LYS A 642 36.81 10.34 -3.67
C LYS A 642 36.66 9.09 -2.82
N PRO A 643 37.50 8.07 -3.04
CA PRO A 643 37.47 6.86 -2.22
C PRO A 643 37.73 7.15 -0.74
N ILE A 644 36.91 6.56 0.13
CA ILE A 644 37.07 6.56 1.58
C ILE A 644 37.48 5.15 1.98
N VAL A 645 38.71 4.96 2.44
CA VAL A 645 39.22 3.66 2.87
C VAL A 645 39.00 3.52 4.37
N ILE A 646 38.09 2.66 4.79
CA ILE A 646 37.71 2.49 6.19
C ILE A 646 38.64 1.48 6.84
N SER A 647 39.54 1.97 7.68
CA SER A 647 40.50 1.13 8.43
C SER A 647 39.81 0.34 9.52
N SER A 648 39.03 1.02 10.35
CA SER A 648 38.32 0.35 11.45
C SER A 648 37.06 1.11 11.89
N MET A 649 36.08 0.35 12.40
CA MET A 649 34.94 0.86 13.15
C MET A 649 34.79 -0.01 14.40
N LYS A 650 35.05 0.55 15.59
CA LYS A 650 35.11 -0.19 16.85
C LYS A 650 34.14 0.37 17.87
N LEU A 651 33.37 -0.52 18.44
CA LEU A 651 32.48 -0.24 19.57
C LEU A 651 33.17 -0.55 20.90
N GLU A 652 32.98 0.31 21.91
CA GLU A 652 33.53 0.18 23.26
C GLU A 652 32.46 0.48 24.31
#